data_72a1e87427afb3d134f71ccc29b07341
#
_entry.id   72a1e87427afb3d134f71ccc29b07341
#
_cell.length_a   1.000
_cell.length_b   1.000
_cell.length_c   1.000
_cell.angle_alpha   90.00
_cell.angle_beta   90.00
_cell.angle_gamma   90.00
#
_symmetry.space_group_name_H-M   'P 1'
#
loop_
_entity.id
_entity.type
_entity.pdbx_description
1 polymer ?
#
loop_
_entity_poly.entity_id
_entity_poly.type
_entity_poly.pdbx_seq_one_letter_code
_entity_poly.pdbx_strand_id
1 'polypeptide(L)'
;MDTNRLRLHDLSALWIVLLMFILPPSCLASYSIGVGIADSTGPVAEVVFMGYAKMDQKGSGIHLRTFSRAYIIDDGEERFVFVSVDSSMIGNEIRKAVLHKLKSPYGNLYTERNVMISSTHTHSSPGGFMMDVLFDLTTYGFVKESFNAIVNGITRSIKRAHDNVVPGRIFITQGEILDANINRSPLAYLNNPKAERDKYDHNVDKTMTQLQFVDADNQPLGVINWFAVHPTSMNNTNHLVSSDNVGYASILFEKMMNKNAMIGKGPFVATFASTNLGDVSPNTRGPKCEFSGLNCTEHYTCPGKKEMCFASGPGKDMFESTSIIARKMFDKAAELWKNDDKKEVIGSIRVVHQFVDMPKESATYFNTTTGELQEVHGCLPAMGYSFAAGSTDGPGSFSFKQGTTTTNPFWNAVRNFLATPTEEDIHCHGAKPILLATGRMKFPYEWQPRIVSTQVALIGNVIIAGVPGEFTTMSGRRLRETIKTATNSISYDEDYSIIIAGLCNTYSDYITTPEEYQIQRYEGASTIYGPHTLTIYLKLYQKLAMAAIHKQEIKPGPNPPDFSLKKMITFLTPVLFDTAKWRQRFGDCVQQPKSIVYPGDIVRVSFISGHPRNNLMTDNSYLIVERLLRNNTWITIATDADWETKFEWVRTSVVLGSSQVYITWEVPEDVKQGEYRIKHFGYYRYIFGGVYPYEGASNTFKVVQPEPNIRRRRHA
;
A
#
# COMPACT_ATOMS: atom_id res chain seq x y z
N MET A 1 -74.92 45.92 -7.15
CA MET A 1 -75.01 44.61 -7.80
C MET A 1 -73.59 44.24 -8.16
N ASP A 2 -72.88 43.70 -7.19
CA ASP A 2 -71.48 43.22 -7.33
C ASP A 2 -71.45 41.75 -7.07
N THR A 3 -70.94 41.00 -8.02
CA THR A 3 -70.60 39.57 -7.77
C THR A 3 -69.34 39.16 -8.49
N ASN A 4 -68.44 38.70 -7.69
CA ASN A 4 -67.42 37.67 -7.96
C ASN A 4 -66.27 37.96 -8.97
N ARG A 5 -65.19 38.50 -8.44
CA ARG A 5 -63.81 38.17 -8.86
C ARG A 5 -63.16 37.27 -7.79
N LEU A 6 -63.33 35.97 -7.91
CA LEU A 6 -62.52 34.98 -7.20
C LEU A 6 -61.18 34.92 -7.89
N ARG A 7 -60.14 35.06 -7.07
CA ARG A 7 -58.71 35.26 -7.44
C ARG A 7 -58.13 34.06 -8.09
N LEU A 8 -57.65 34.19 -9.29
CA LEU A 8 -56.75 33.18 -9.97
C LEU A 8 -55.39 32.99 -9.32
N HIS A 9 -55.01 33.78 -8.30
CA HIS A 9 -53.73 33.70 -7.62
C HIS A 9 -53.63 32.59 -6.54
N ASP A 10 -54.71 32.13 -5.97
CA ASP A 10 -54.69 31.13 -4.89
C ASP A 10 -54.65 29.70 -5.42
N LEU A 11 -54.97 29.46 -6.69
CA LEU A 11 -54.88 28.16 -7.34
C LEU A 11 -53.45 27.83 -7.82
N SER A 12 -52.66 28.86 -8.18
CA SER A 12 -51.25 28.65 -8.61
C SER A 12 -50.32 28.32 -7.44
N ALA A 13 -50.56 28.90 -6.25
CA ALA A 13 -49.79 28.58 -5.04
C ALA A 13 -50.09 27.17 -4.53
N LEU A 14 -51.34 26.69 -4.65
CA LEU A 14 -51.73 25.34 -4.25
C LEU A 14 -51.13 24.26 -5.16
N TRP A 15 -50.99 24.55 -6.46
CA TRP A 15 -50.33 23.63 -7.41
C TRP A 15 -48.81 23.57 -7.23
N ILE A 16 -48.15 24.66 -6.84
CA ILE A 16 -46.70 24.68 -6.54
C ILE A 16 -46.43 23.92 -5.24
N VAL A 17 -47.28 24.06 -4.22
CA VAL A 17 -47.15 23.28 -2.97
C VAL A 17 -47.49 21.81 -3.21
N LEU A 18 -48.47 21.48 -4.04
CA LEU A 18 -48.83 20.08 -4.37
C LEU A 18 -47.78 19.41 -5.26
N LEU A 19 -47.11 20.16 -6.15
CA LEU A 19 -45.99 19.65 -6.95
C LEU A 19 -44.72 19.39 -6.10
N MET A 20 -44.49 20.11 -4.99
CA MET A 20 -43.43 19.81 -4.02
C MET A 20 -43.68 18.54 -3.19
N PHE A 21 -44.96 18.09 -3.07
CA PHE A 21 -45.31 16.86 -2.34
C PHE A 21 -45.47 15.62 -3.23
N ILE A 22 -45.42 15.76 -4.57
CA ILE A 22 -45.60 14.66 -5.54
C ILE A 22 -44.23 14.24 -6.15
N LEU A 23 -43.18 15.05 -5.97
CA LEU A 23 -41.83 14.55 -6.23
C LEU A 23 -41.53 13.51 -5.14
N PRO A 24 -41.23 12.24 -5.50
CA PRO A 24 -40.63 11.32 -4.52
C PRO A 24 -39.44 12.08 -3.89
N PRO A 25 -39.15 11.90 -2.59
CA PRO A 25 -37.95 12.49 -2.03
C PRO A 25 -36.84 12.07 -2.98
N SER A 26 -36.45 12.95 -3.87
CA SER A 26 -35.26 12.75 -4.68
C SER A 26 -34.19 12.51 -3.63
N CYS A 27 -33.62 11.33 -3.65
CA CYS A 27 -32.50 10.97 -2.81
C CYS A 27 -31.39 11.95 -3.18
N LEU A 28 -31.39 13.12 -2.50
CA LEU A 28 -30.43 14.19 -2.78
C LEU A 28 -29.07 13.58 -2.51
N ALA A 29 -28.25 13.49 -3.55
CA ALA A 29 -26.88 13.08 -3.42
C ALA A 29 -26.20 14.00 -2.40
N SER A 30 -25.61 13.40 -1.35
CA SER A 30 -24.97 14.17 -0.28
C SER A 30 -23.59 14.69 -0.70
N TYR A 31 -22.98 14.07 -1.70
CA TYR A 31 -21.63 14.37 -2.17
C TYR A 31 -21.50 14.32 -3.68
N SER A 32 -20.46 14.96 -4.20
CA SER A 32 -19.92 14.71 -5.54
C SER A 32 -18.73 13.76 -5.39
N ILE A 33 -18.77 12.62 -6.08
CA ILE A 33 -17.82 11.51 -5.91
C ILE A 33 -17.14 11.21 -7.23
N GLY A 34 -15.81 11.11 -7.21
CA GLY A 34 -15.02 10.71 -8.36
C GLY A 34 -14.05 9.60 -8.00
N VAL A 35 -13.94 8.59 -8.86
CA VAL A 35 -12.98 7.49 -8.69
C VAL A 35 -12.08 7.34 -9.90
N GLY A 36 -10.82 6.95 -9.66
CA GLY A 36 -9.86 6.79 -10.75
C GLY A 36 -8.74 5.82 -10.39
N ILE A 37 -8.36 4.99 -11.36
CA ILE A 37 -7.24 4.04 -11.24
C ILE A 37 -6.21 4.33 -12.32
N ALA A 38 -4.92 4.17 -11.99
CA ALA A 38 -3.83 4.29 -12.96
C ALA A 38 -2.67 3.36 -12.61
N ASP A 39 -1.99 2.87 -13.62
CA ASP A 39 -0.78 2.07 -13.51
C ASP A 39 0.36 2.91 -12.89
N SER A 40 0.95 2.42 -11.80
CA SER A 40 2.09 3.01 -11.09
C SER A 40 3.33 2.09 -11.09
N THR A 41 3.33 1.04 -11.92
CA THR A 41 4.38 0.03 -11.97
C THR A 41 5.72 0.66 -12.36
N GLY A 42 6.70 0.51 -11.49
CA GLY A 42 8.08 0.94 -11.69
C GLY A 42 8.89 -0.05 -12.54
N PRO A 43 10.22 0.10 -12.59
CA PRO A 43 11.11 -0.78 -13.35
C PRO A 43 11.12 -2.20 -12.77
N VAL A 44 10.76 -3.19 -13.61
CA VAL A 44 10.57 -4.58 -13.19
C VAL A 44 11.88 -5.40 -13.15
N ALA A 45 13.01 -4.84 -13.58
CA ALA A 45 14.28 -5.55 -13.64
C ALA A 45 15.45 -4.74 -13.05
N GLU A 46 16.39 -5.42 -12.41
CA GLU A 46 17.66 -4.90 -11.85
C GLU A 46 17.51 -3.88 -10.71
N VAL A 47 16.32 -3.45 -10.33
CA VAL A 47 16.07 -2.56 -9.20
C VAL A 47 15.73 -3.39 -7.97
N VAL A 48 16.35 -3.06 -6.82
CA VAL A 48 16.06 -3.72 -5.56
C VAL A 48 14.67 -3.33 -5.08
N PHE A 49 13.91 -4.30 -4.59
CA PHE A 49 12.60 -4.03 -3.99
C PHE A 49 12.76 -3.37 -2.62
N MET A 50 11.81 -2.51 -2.27
CA MET A 50 11.75 -1.84 -0.99
C MET A 50 10.84 -2.58 -0.02
N GLY A 51 11.21 -2.56 1.28
CA GLY A 51 10.45 -3.13 2.38
C GLY A 51 11.30 -4.07 3.24
N TYR A 52 11.88 -5.10 2.67
CA TYR A 52 12.73 -6.05 3.42
C TYR A 52 14.17 -5.58 3.66
N ALA A 53 14.58 -4.46 3.10
CA ALA A 53 15.98 -3.97 3.14
C ALA A 53 17.02 -5.03 2.69
N LYS A 54 16.64 -5.94 1.79
CA LYS A 54 17.45 -7.05 1.29
C LYS A 54 18.02 -6.73 -0.08
N MET A 55 19.29 -6.37 -0.14
CA MET A 55 19.97 -5.85 -1.35
C MET A 55 20.05 -6.84 -2.52
N ASP A 56 19.91 -8.13 -2.28
CA ASP A 56 19.85 -9.16 -3.33
C ASP A 56 18.44 -9.42 -3.85
N GLN A 57 17.38 -8.87 -3.22
CA GLN A 57 16.02 -8.93 -3.71
C GLN A 57 15.82 -7.97 -4.89
N LYS A 58 16.51 -8.24 -6.00
CA LYS A 58 16.40 -7.44 -7.23
C LYS A 58 15.30 -7.95 -8.14
N GLY A 59 14.52 -7.03 -8.68
CA GLY A 59 13.49 -7.37 -9.66
C GLY A 59 14.09 -8.08 -10.88
N SER A 60 13.40 -9.10 -11.35
CA SER A 60 13.70 -9.86 -12.56
C SER A 60 12.45 -10.10 -13.42
N GLY A 61 11.37 -9.37 -13.18
CA GLY A 61 10.11 -9.50 -13.90
C GLY A 61 8.90 -9.01 -13.13
N ILE A 62 7.73 -9.47 -13.54
CA ILE A 62 6.45 -9.05 -12.96
C ILE A 62 5.47 -10.23 -12.89
N HIS A 63 4.75 -10.30 -11.77
CA HIS A 63 3.60 -11.19 -11.57
C HIS A 63 2.30 -10.38 -11.52
N LEU A 64 2.27 -9.26 -10.77
CA LEU A 64 1.12 -8.36 -10.72
C LEU A 64 1.58 -6.92 -10.88
N ARG A 65 0.88 -6.16 -11.73
CA ARG A 65 1.09 -4.72 -11.81
C ARG A 65 0.70 -4.05 -10.51
N THR A 66 1.32 -2.90 -10.26
CA THR A 66 0.99 -2.02 -9.14
C THR A 66 0.16 -0.85 -9.65
N PHE A 67 -0.87 -0.46 -8.88
CA PHE A 67 -1.80 0.60 -9.26
C PHE A 67 -1.88 1.68 -8.19
N SER A 68 -2.24 2.88 -8.62
CA SER A 68 -2.72 3.97 -7.78
C SER A 68 -4.22 4.12 -7.96
N ARG A 69 -4.97 4.17 -6.86
CA ARG A 69 -6.42 4.28 -6.81
C ARG A 69 -6.81 5.52 -6.03
N ALA A 70 -7.52 6.45 -6.66
CA ALA A 70 -7.90 7.74 -6.10
C ALA A 70 -9.41 7.86 -5.95
N TYR A 71 -9.83 8.48 -4.86
CA TYR A 71 -11.22 8.79 -4.51
C TYR A 71 -11.33 10.26 -4.18
N ILE A 72 -12.20 10.98 -4.85
CA ILE A 72 -12.54 12.38 -4.60
C ILE A 72 -13.91 12.40 -3.96
N ILE A 73 -14.04 13.12 -2.87
CA ILE A 73 -15.31 13.37 -2.15
C ILE A 73 -15.40 14.88 -1.95
N ASP A 74 -16.52 15.48 -2.37
CA ASP A 74 -16.73 16.91 -2.38
C ASP A 74 -18.16 17.23 -1.95
N ASP A 75 -18.36 18.11 -0.96
CA ASP A 75 -19.68 18.53 -0.46
C ASP A 75 -20.13 19.89 -1.03
N GLY A 76 -19.37 20.43 -1.98
CA GLY A 76 -19.57 21.75 -2.57
C GLY A 76 -18.87 22.89 -1.82
N GLU A 77 -18.48 22.71 -0.54
CA GLU A 77 -17.68 23.65 0.25
C GLU A 77 -16.23 23.18 0.35
N GLU A 78 -16.03 21.90 0.58
CA GLU A 78 -14.71 21.31 0.77
C GLU A 78 -14.56 20.00 0.00
N ARG A 79 -13.34 19.76 -0.52
CA ARG A 79 -12.96 18.56 -1.25
C ARG A 79 -11.89 17.79 -0.50
N PHE A 80 -12.11 16.49 -0.39
CA PHE A 80 -11.11 15.54 0.11
C PHE A 80 -10.71 14.54 -0.96
N VAL A 81 -9.42 14.21 -1.02
CA VAL A 81 -8.88 13.20 -1.92
C VAL A 81 -8.14 12.15 -1.10
N PHE A 82 -8.61 10.92 -1.17
CA PHE A 82 -7.89 9.75 -0.66
C PHE A 82 -7.26 9.00 -1.82
N VAL A 83 -5.98 8.66 -1.70
CA VAL A 83 -5.27 7.82 -2.65
C VAL A 83 -4.65 6.65 -1.91
N SER A 84 -4.85 5.43 -2.43
CA SER A 84 -4.05 4.27 -2.06
C SER A 84 -3.20 3.85 -3.25
N VAL A 85 -1.91 3.63 -3.03
CA VAL A 85 -0.97 3.21 -4.08
C VAL A 85 -0.25 1.93 -3.68
N ASP A 86 -0.13 1.00 -4.62
CA ASP A 86 0.60 -0.26 -4.43
C ASP A 86 2.11 0.02 -4.45
N SER A 87 2.64 0.48 -3.33
CA SER A 87 4.07 0.73 -3.10
C SER A 87 4.43 0.39 -1.66
N SER A 88 5.72 0.32 -1.34
CA SER A 88 6.16 0.05 0.03
C SER A 88 5.77 1.16 1.00
N MET A 89 5.97 2.41 0.60
CA MET A 89 5.71 3.58 1.45
C MET A 89 5.54 4.85 0.60
N ILE A 90 5.21 5.97 1.24
CA ILE A 90 5.12 7.30 0.61
C ILE A 90 5.99 8.29 1.38
N GLY A 91 6.82 9.04 0.65
CA GLY A 91 7.63 10.12 1.18
C GLY A 91 7.07 11.51 0.85
N ASN A 92 7.53 12.51 1.59
CA ASN A 92 7.15 13.91 1.37
C ASN A 92 7.39 14.37 -0.08
N GLU A 93 8.51 13.96 -0.69
CA GLU A 93 8.87 14.39 -2.05
C GLU A 93 7.96 13.81 -3.13
N ILE A 94 7.46 12.58 -2.96
CA ILE A 94 6.44 12.02 -3.85
C ILE A 94 5.18 12.86 -3.80
N ARG A 95 4.67 13.15 -2.58
CA ARG A 95 3.47 13.97 -2.39
C ARG A 95 3.64 15.36 -3.00
N LYS A 96 4.77 16.01 -2.74
CA LYS A 96 5.13 17.32 -3.28
C LYS A 96 5.17 17.33 -4.80
N ALA A 97 5.80 16.32 -5.41
CA ALA A 97 5.87 16.20 -6.86
C ALA A 97 4.49 15.96 -7.50
N VAL A 98 3.61 15.17 -6.85
CA VAL A 98 2.22 14.97 -7.28
C VAL A 98 1.45 16.30 -7.24
N LEU A 99 1.49 17.02 -6.12
CA LEU A 99 0.81 18.32 -5.96
C LEU A 99 1.32 19.35 -6.95
N HIS A 100 2.62 19.40 -7.20
CA HIS A 100 3.21 20.27 -8.22
C HIS A 100 2.66 19.96 -9.63
N LYS A 101 2.50 18.67 -9.99
CA LYS A 101 1.92 18.27 -11.28
C LYS A 101 0.42 18.58 -11.38
N LEU A 102 -0.32 18.50 -10.28
CA LEU A 102 -1.74 18.85 -10.23
C LEU A 102 -1.99 20.36 -10.28
N LYS A 103 -1.01 21.16 -9.83
CA LYS A 103 -1.14 22.62 -9.79
C LYS A 103 -1.31 23.23 -11.20
N SER A 104 -0.63 22.69 -12.21
CA SER A 104 -0.71 23.20 -13.58
C SER A 104 -2.14 23.14 -14.17
N PRO A 105 -2.86 21.99 -14.15
CA PRO A 105 -4.21 21.89 -14.68
C PRO A 105 -5.30 22.43 -13.74
N TYR A 106 -5.10 22.42 -12.39
CA TYR A 106 -6.15 22.64 -11.41
C TYR A 106 -5.91 23.78 -10.42
N GLY A 107 -4.82 24.55 -10.58
CA GLY A 107 -4.47 25.64 -9.67
C GLY A 107 -4.26 25.15 -8.23
N ASN A 108 -4.95 25.75 -7.28
CA ASN A 108 -4.85 25.42 -5.86
C ASN A 108 -5.98 24.47 -5.36
N LEU A 109 -6.65 23.77 -6.28
CA LEU A 109 -7.74 22.84 -5.89
C LEU A 109 -7.22 21.66 -5.07
N TYR A 110 -6.00 21.19 -5.35
CA TYR A 110 -5.33 20.08 -4.68
C TYR A 110 -4.08 20.59 -3.96
N THR A 111 -4.07 20.44 -2.65
CA THR A 111 -3.02 20.96 -1.75
C THR A 111 -2.63 19.90 -0.71
N GLU A 112 -1.63 20.20 0.10
CA GLU A 112 -1.25 19.37 1.25
C GLU A 112 -2.41 19.21 2.24
N ARG A 113 -3.34 20.15 2.28
CA ARG A 113 -4.47 20.10 3.22
C ARG A 113 -5.46 19.00 2.84
N ASN A 114 -5.79 18.85 1.56
CA ASN A 114 -6.92 18.02 1.14
C ASN A 114 -6.56 16.75 0.36
N VAL A 115 -5.27 16.49 0.07
CA VAL A 115 -4.81 15.25 -0.57
C VAL A 115 -4.11 14.37 0.46
N MET A 116 -4.67 13.19 0.71
CA MET A 116 -4.11 12.14 1.58
C MET A 116 -3.66 10.98 0.70
N ILE A 117 -2.38 10.64 0.74
CA ILE A 117 -1.80 9.55 -0.04
C ILE A 117 -1.29 8.48 0.92
N SER A 118 -1.88 7.29 0.87
CA SER A 118 -1.53 6.11 1.64
C SER A 118 -0.89 5.06 0.74
N SER A 119 0.10 4.31 1.21
CA SER A 119 0.62 3.14 0.50
C SER A 119 0.01 1.85 1.05
N THR A 120 -0.06 0.82 0.19
CA THR A 120 -0.47 -0.52 0.63
C THR A 120 0.62 -1.23 1.43
N HIS A 121 1.87 -0.79 1.31
CA HIS A 121 3.06 -1.36 1.94
C HIS A 121 3.56 -2.67 1.32
N THR A 122 3.34 -2.93 0.01
CA THR A 122 3.90 -4.12 -0.64
C THR A 122 5.44 -4.12 -0.60
N HIS A 123 6.03 -5.23 -0.16
CA HIS A 123 7.48 -5.46 -0.14
C HIS A 123 8.01 -6.06 -1.45
N SER A 124 7.19 -6.06 -2.49
CA SER A 124 7.51 -6.58 -3.82
C SER A 124 7.39 -5.53 -4.92
N SER A 125 7.68 -4.26 -4.60
CA SER A 125 7.71 -3.16 -5.57
C SER A 125 9.10 -2.51 -5.63
N PRO A 126 9.48 -1.95 -6.81
CA PRO A 126 10.80 -1.32 -6.99
C PRO A 126 11.03 -0.15 -6.05
N GLY A 127 12.17 -0.12 -5.37
CA GLY A 127 12.58 0.92 -4.43
C GLY A 127 13.34 2.09 -5.05
N GLY A 128 14.02 2.87 -4.19
CA GLY A 128 14.86 4.00 -4.58
C GLY A 128 14.07 5.29 -4.86
N PHE A 129 13.00 5.54 -4.16
CA PHE A 129 12.13 6.69 -4.41
C PHE A 129 11.88 7.61 -3.19
N MET A 130 12.49 7.29 -2.04
CA MET A 130 12.18 8.00 -0.78
C MET A 130 12.93 9.31 -0.59
N MET A 131 14.12 9.43 -1.15
CA MET A 131 15.03 10.58 -0.98
C MET A 131 15.55 10.79 0.45
N ASP A 132 15.25 9.94 1.40
CA ASP A 132 15.92 9.82 2.70
C ASP A 132 16.99 8.73 2.59
N VAL A 133 18.24 9.02 3.05
CA VAL A 133 19.40 8.14 2.80
C VAL A 133 19.19 6.72 3.29
N LEU A 134 18.63 6.54 4.49
CA LEU A 134 18.48 5.21 5.09
C LEU A 134 17.61 4.29 4.22
N PHE A 135 16.51 4.82 3.69
CA PHE A 135 15.57 4.03 2.88
C PHE A 135 16.13 3.72 1.49
N ASP A 136 16.86 4.66 0.89
CA ASP A 136 17.44 4.49 -0.43
C ASP A 136 18.78 3.72 -0.42
N LEU A 137 19.45 3.60 0.75
CA LEU A 137 20.73 2.92 0.85
C LEU A 137 20.65 1.45 0.41
N THR A 138 19.63 0.72 0.88
CA THR A 138 19.44 -0.70 0.56
C THR A 138 18.99 -0.94 -0.88
N THR A 139 18.53 0.09 -1.56
CA THR A 139 18.08 0.05 -2.97
C THR A 139 19.11 0.60 -3.96
N TYR A 140 20.37 0.75 -3.52
CA TYR A 140 21.46 1.33 -4.30
C TYR A 140 21.23 2.80 -4.68
N GLY A 141 20.57 3.57 -3.81
CA GLY A 141 20.33 4.99 -3.98
C GLY A 141 19.04 5.28 -4.74
N PHE A 142 18.92 6.53 -5.19
CA PHE A 142 17.74 7.03 -5.85
C PHE A 142 17.55 6.45 -7.27
N VAL A 143 16.35 5.98 -7.56
CA VAL A 143 15.93 5.42 -8.86
C VAL A 143 14.84 6.29 -9.45
N LYS A 144 15.23 7.16 -10.39
CA LYS A 144 14.33 8.14 -11.01
C LYS A 144 13.12 7.48 -11.70
N GLU A 145 13.32 6.31 -12.30
CA GLU A 145 12.25 5.55 -12.96
C GLU A 145 11.17 5.11 -11.95
N SER A 146 11.58 4.63 -10.76
CA SER A 146 10.65 4.26 -9.67
C SER A 146 9.88 5.48 -9.18
N PHE A 147 10.58 6.56 -8.85
CA PHE A 147 9.97 7.81 -8.40
C PHE A 147 8.95 8.34 -9.40
N ASN A 148 9.33 8.44 -10.69
CA ASN A 148 8.44 8.94 -11.72
C ASN A 148 7.24 8.04 -11.96
N ALA A 149 7.37 6.72 -11.89
CA ALA A 149 6.27 5.79 -12.06
C ALA A 149 5.19 6.00 -10.99
N ILE A 150 5.59 6.09 -9.71
CA ILE A 150 4.68 6.34 -8.59
C ILE A 150 4.04 7.73 -8.71
N VAL A 151 4.82 8.79 -8.91
CA VAL A 151 4.30 10.17 -9.04
C VAL A 151 3.33 10.30 -10.21
N ASN A 152 3.65 9.71 -11.37
CA ASN A 152 2.78 9.75 -12.54
C ASN A 152 1.51 8.91 -12.35
N GLY A 153 1.63 7.72 -11.72
CA GLY A 153 0.49 6.87 -11.38
C GLY A 153 -0.50 7.59 -10.48
N ILE A 154 -0.03 8.17 -9.37
CA ILE A 154 -0.87 8.95 -8.44
C ILE A 154 -1.49 10.17 -9.15
N THR A 155 -0.70 10.94 -9.88
CA THR A 155 -1.22 12.11 -10.60
C THR A 155 -2.32 11.72 -11.59
N ARG A 156 -2.13 10.63 -12.35
CA ARG A 156 -3.14 10.17 -13.33
C ARG A 156 -4.38 9.61 -12.67
N SER A 157 -4.26 8.87 -11.56
CA SER A 157 -5.43 8.36 -10.85
C SER A 157 -6.30 9.50 -10.30
N ILE A 158 -5.68 10.56 -9.73
CA ILE A 158 -6.40 11.76 -9.28
C ILE A 158 -7.05 12.49 -10.46
N LYS A 159 -6.37 12.63 -11.61
CA LYS A 159 -6.95 13.24 -12.81
C LYS A 159 -8.16 12.47 -13.31
N ARG A 160 -8.06 11.13 -13.41
CA ARG A 160 -9.18 10.26 -13.80
C ARG A 160 -10.34 10.36 -12.80
N ALA A 161 -10.04 10.40 -11.49
CA ALA A 161 -11.06 10.62 -10.48
C ALA A 161 -11.74 12.00 -10.64
N HIS A 162 -10.96 13.06 -10.95
CA HIS A 162 -11.50 14.40 -11.20
C HIS A 162 -12.46 14.42 -12.42
N ASP A 163 -12.06 13.76 -13.50
CA ASP A 163 -12.81 13.71 -14.74
C ASP A 163 -14.12 12.89 -14.60
N ASN A 164 -14.18 12.00 -13.59
CA ASN A 164 -15.30 11.09 -13.31
C ASN A 164 -16.21 11.56 -12.14
N VAL A 165 -16.08 12.80 -11.68
CA VAL A 165 -16.91 13.30 -10.56
C VAL A 165 -18.38 13.38 -10.95
N VAL A 166 -19.24 12.69 -10.17
CA VAL A 166 -20.69 12.66 -10.31
C VAL A 166 -21.38 12.81 -8.94
N PRO A 167 -22.66 13.28 -8.89
CA PRO A 167 -23.41 13.25 -7.65
C PRO A 167 -23.56 11.83 -7.10
N GLY A 168 -23.41 11.66 -5.79
CA GLY A 168 -23.44 10.31 -5.21
C GLY A 168 -23.62 10.27 -3.70
N ARG A 169 -23.58 9.05 -3.15
CA ARG A 169 -23.73 8.74 -1.73
C ARG A 169 -22.64 7.81 -1.25
N ILE A 170 -22.39 7.86 0.05
CA ILE A 170 -21.38 7.05 0.72
C ILE A 170 -22.06 6.23 1.79
N PHE A 171 -21.68 4.95 1.91
CA PHE A 171 -22.12 4.07 2.98
C PHE A 171 -20.92 3.48 3.71
N ILE A 172 -21.07 3.27 5.02
CA ILE A 172 -20.08 2.60 5.87
C ILE A 172 -20.65 1.29 6.40
N THR A 173 -19.80 0.25 6.42
CA THR A 173 -20.09 -1.04 7.05
C THR A 173 -18.81 -1.66 7.60
N GLN A 174 -18.94 -2.63 8.50
CA GLN A 174 -17.80 -3.32 9.13
C GLN A 174 -18.07 -4.82 9.28
N GLY A 175 -17.01 -5.61 9.32
CA GLY A 175 -17.08 -7.04 9.60
C GLY A 175 -15.71 -7.61 9.94
N GLU A 176 -15.67 -8.83 10.48
CA GLU A 176 -14.42 -9.42 10.95
C GLU A 176 -13.88 -10.51 10.00
N ILE A 177 -12.54 -10.59 9.93
CA ILE A 177 -11.78 -11.64 9.24
C ILE A 177 -10.87 -12.29 10.30
N LEU A 178 -11.19 -13.50 10.72
CA LEU A 178 -10.54 -14.11 11.90
C LEU A 178 -9.17 -14.71 11.62
N ASP A 179 -8.91 -15.19 10.40
CA ASP A 179 -7.78 -16.07 10.07
C ASP A 179 -6.88 -15.56 8.93
N ALA A 180 -6.90 -14.24 8.66
CA ALA A 180 -6.07 -13.60 7.64
C ALA A 180 -4.79 -12.93 8.18
N ASN A 181 -4.67 -12.77 9.50
CA ASN A 181 -3.55 -12.09 10.14
C ASN A 181 -3.23 -12.65 11.54
N ILE A 182 -1.98 -12.45 11.97
CA ILE A 182 -1.50 -12.74 13.34
C ILE A 182 -0.57 -11.61 13.81
N ASN A 183 -0.38 -11.50 15.14
CA ASN A 183 0.66 -10.62 15.69
C ASN A 183 2.04 -11.27 15.54
N ARG A 184 3.01 -10.54 14.96
CA ARG A 184 4.38 -11.02 14.76
C ARG A 184 5.32 -10.67 15.92
N SER A 185 4.89 -9.80 16.84
CA SER A 185 5.64 -9.39 18.04
C SER A 185 4.82 -9.55 19.32
N PRO A 186 4.27 -10.76 19.60
CA PRO A 186 3.31 -10.97 20.69
C PRO A 186 3.88 -10.63 22.06
N LEU A 187 5.18 -10.78 22.32
CA LEU A 187 5.79 -10.42 23.60
C LEU A 187 5.79 -8.90 23.85
N ALA A 188 5.98 -8.09 22.77
CA ALA A 188 5.87 -6.64 22.89
C ALA A 188 4.40 -6.25 23.20
N TYR A 189 3.43 -6.83 22.50
CA TYR A 189 2.02 -6.62 22.77
C TYR A 189 1.64 -7.01 24.23
N LEU A 190 2.16 -8.11 24.75
CA LEU A 190 1.90 -8.57 26.12
C LEU A 190 2.44 -7.63 27.20
N ASN A 191 3.38 -6.75 26.88
CA ASN A 191 3.89 -5.75 27.80
C ASN A 191 2.93 -4.58 28.05
N ASN A 192 1.90 -4.41 27.23
CA ASN A 192 0.82 -3.47 27.48
C ASN A 192 0.02 -3.86 28.73
N PRO A 193 -0.60 -2.92 29.45
CA PRO A 193 -1.37 -3.21 30.67
C PRO A 193 -2.44 -4.29 30.44
N LYS A 194 -2.49 -5.27 31.35
CA LYS A 194 -3.45 -6.39 31.24
C LYS A 194 -4.89 -5.92 31.11
N ALA A 195 -5.30 -4.95 31.93
CA ALA A 195 -6.66 -4.40 31.92
C ALA A 195 -7.03 -3.73 30.56
N GLU A 196 -6.04 -3.25 29.81
CA GLU A 196 -6.25 -2.72 28.47
C GLU A 196 -6.36 -3.84 27.42
N ARG A 197 -5.46 -4.84 27.50
CA ARG A 197 -5.48 -5.99 26.60
C ARG A 197 -6.76 -6.82 26.70
N ASP A 198 -7.28 -6.97 27.92
CA ASP A 198 -8.50 -7.73 28.20
C ASP A 198 -9.78 -7.09 27.62
N LYS A 199 -9.71 -5.87 27.07
CA LYS A 199 -10.82 -5.24 26.32
C LYS A 199 -10.99 -5.85 24.93
N TYR A 200 -10.06 -6.67 24.45
CA TYR A 200 -9.98 -7.15 23.08
C TYR A 200 -9.78 -8.67 23.06
N ASP A 201 -10.55 -9.37 22.23
CA ASP A 201 -10.49 -10.83 22.10
C ASP A 201 -9.21 -11.31 21.39
N HIS A 202 -8.58 -10.42 20.60
CA HIS A 202 -7.42 -10.75 19.78
C HIS A 202 -6.28 -9.75 19.97
N ASN A 203 -5.05 -10.23 19.80
CA ASN A 203 -3.84 -9.41 19.83
C ASN A 203 -3.52 -8.73 18.49
N VAL A 204 -4.43 -8.76 17.53
CA VAL A 204 -4.47 -8.01 16.26
C VAL A 204 -5.90 -7.58 15.97
N ASP A 205 -6.07 -6.52 15.18
CA ASP A 205 -7.40 -6.11 14.76
C ASP A 205 -7.91 -7.04 13.66
N LYS A 206 -9.13 -7.57 13.86
CA LYS A 206 -9.83 -8.45 12.92
C LYS A 206 -10.87 -7.72 12.09
N THR A 207 -11.19 -6.50 12.46
CA THR A 207 -12.23 -5.70 11.80
C THR A 207 -11.75 -5.13 10.48
N MET A 208 -12.50 -5.40 9.41
CA MET A 208 -12.44 -4.67 8.15
C MET A 208 -13.50 -3.57 8.18
N THR A 209 -13.10 -2.33 7.89
CA THR A 209 -14.02 -1.21 7.70
C THR A 209 -14.11 -0.89 6.21
N GLN A 210 -15.33 -0.80 5.68
CA GLN A 210 -15.59 -0.58 4.26
C GLN A 210 -16.39 0.72 4.06
N LEU A 211 -15.91 1.60 3.15
CA LEU A 211 -16.69 2.69 2.57
C LEU A 211 -17.11 2.33 1.14
N GLN A 212 -18.41 2.37 0.87
CA GLN A 212 -19.00 2.11 -0.43
C GLN A 212 -19.43 3.42 -1.08
N PHE A 213 -19.09 3.58 -2.36
CA PHE A 213 -19.41 4.76 -3.14
C PHE A 213 -20.36 4.38 -4.27
N VAL A 214 -21.51 5.08 -4.35
CA VAL A 214 -22.50 4.90 -5.40
C VAL A 214 -22.89 6.27 -5.97
N ASP A 215 -23.37 6.30 -7.20
CA ASP A 215 -23.96 7.51 -7.78
C ASP A 215 -25.39 7.79 -7.26
N ALA A 216 -26.00 8.84 -7.77
CA ALA A 216 -27.37 9.24 -7.39
C ALA A 216 -28.41 8.16 -7.71
N ASP A 217 -28.17 7.31 -8.71
CA ASP A 217 -29.02 6.20 -9.12
C ASP A 217 -28.64 4.86 -8.45
N ASN A 218 -27.78 4.89 -7.42
CA ASN A 218 -27.23 3.74 -6.72
C ASN A 218 -26.36 2.81 -7.58
N GLN A 219 -25.81 3.31 -8.72
CA GLN A 219 -24.87 2.52 -9.48
C GLN A 219 -23.50 2.52 -8.78
N PRO A 220 -22.80 1.38 -8.74
CA PRO A 220 -21.53 1.25 -8.09
C PRO A 220 -20.43 2.13 -8.73
N LEU A 221 -19.76 2.97 -7.94
CA LEU A 221 -18.60 3.76 -8.36
C LEU A 221 -17.30 3.15 -7.85
N GLY A 222 -17.24 2.78 -6.57
CA GLY A 222 -16.03 2.26 -5.97
C GLY A 222 -16.18 1.83 -4.53
N VAL A 223 -15.09 1.30 -3.95
CA VAL A 223 -15.04 0.83 -2.56
C VAL A 223 -13.65 1.02 -1.97
N ILE A 224 -13.57 1.42 -0.70
CA ILE A 224 -12.34 1.39 0.08
C ILE A 224 -12.54 0.46 1.27
N ASN A 225 -11.60 -0.48 1.47
CA ASN A 225 -11.58 -1.42 2.59
C ASN A 225 -10.30 -1.21 3.39
N TRP A 226 -10.39 -0.90 4.68
CA TRP A 226 -9.23 -0.85 5.59
C TRP A 226 -9.17 -2.11 6.41
N PHE A 227 -8.05 -2.81 6.34
CA PHE A 227 -7.79 -4.02 7.13
C PHE A 227 -6.32 -4.08 7.55
N ALA A 228 -6.07 -4.47 8.79
CA ALA A 228 -4.73 -4.56 9.34
C ALA A 228 -4.04 -5.86 8.89
N VAL A 229 -3.17 -5.77 7.89
CA VAL A 229 -2.31 -6.87 7.45
C VAL A 229 -1.12 -6.32 6.66
N HIS A 230 0.09 -6.81 6.91
CA HIS A 230 1.26 -6.53 6.07
C HIS A 230 1.11 -7.23 4.70
N PRO A 231 1.44 -6.59 3.60
CA PRO A 231 1.56 -7.27 2.31
C PRO A 231 2.95 -7.91 2.18
N THR A 232 3.18 -8.94 2.98
CA THR A 232 4.39 -9.75 3.09
C THR A 232 4.14 -11.24 2.89
N SER A 233 3.05 -11.59 2.18
CA SER A 233 2.82 -12.96 1.70
C SER A 233 3.84 -13.36 0.66
N MET A 234 4.24 -12.43 -0.24
CA MET A 234 5.44 -12.55 -1.07
C MET A 234 6.66 -12.28 -0.19
N ASN A 235 7.43 -13.32 0.09
CA ASN A 235 8.57 -13.21 0.99
C ASN A 235 9.81 -12.56 0.32
N ASN A 236 10.88 -12.38 1.09
CA ASN A 236 12.11 -11.70 0.66
C ASN A 236 12.97 -12.47 -0.36
N THR A 237 12.50 -13.61 -0.87
CA THR A 237 13.09 -14.35 -2.01
C THR A 237 12.32 -14.12 -3.31
N ASN A 238 11.23 -13.34 -3.28
CA ASN A 238 10.52 -12.96 -4.47
C ASN A 238 11.29 -11.93 -5.31
N HIS A 239 11.42 -12.18 -6.61
CA HIS A 239 12.07 -11.29 -7.57
C HIS A 239 11.09 -10.75 -8.63
N LEU A 240 9.80 -11.01 -8.50
CA LEU A 240 8.77 -10.50 -9.42
C LEU A 240 8.02 -9.34 -8.77
N VAL A 241 7.87 -8.24 -9.50
CA VAL A 241 7.01 -7.15 -9.05
C VAL A 241 5.61 -7.68 -8.77
N SER A 242 5.06 -7.33 -7.61
CA SER A 242 3.75 -7.76 -7.16
C SER A 242 3.11 -6.73 -6.23
N SER A 243 1.82 -6.54 -6.37
CA SER A 243 0.99 -5.78 -5.41
C SER A 243 0.63 -6.59 -4.16
N ASP A 244 1.13 -7.86 -4.05
CA ASP A 244 0.94 -8.79 -2.94
C ASP A 244 -0.55 -9.04 -2.60
N ASN A 245 -0.84 -9.50 -1.39
CA ASN A 245 -2.18 -9.89 -0.93
C ASN A 245 -3.20 -8.74 -0.99
N VAL A 246 -2.82 -7.55 -0.56
CA VAL A 246 -3.67 -6.35 -0.51
C VAL A 246 -4.05 -5.86 -1.91
N GLY A 247 -3.05 -5.75 -2.81
CA GLY A 247 -3.31 -5.33 -4.18
C GLY A 247 -4.06 -6.40 -4.98
N TYR A 248 -3.78 -7.70 -4.73
CA TYR A 248 -4.53 -8.77 -5.38
C TYR A 248 -6.00 -8.83 -4.92
N ALA A 249 -6.30 -8.55 -3.64
CA ALA A 249 -7.67 -8.41 -3.17
C ALA A 249 -8.41 -7.28 -3.90
N SER A 250 -7.73 -6.14 -4.15
CA SER A 250 -8.26 -5.04 -4.94
C SER A 250 -8.57 -5.46 -6.38
N ILE A 251 -7.66 -6.17 -7.03
CA ILE A 251 -7.84 -6.71 -8.39
C ILE A 251 -9.02 -7.69 -8.45
N LEU A 252 -9.17 -8.58 -7.46
CA LEU A 252 -10.29 -9.52 -7.40
C LEU A 252 -11.64 -8.79 -7.32
N PHE A 253 -11.73 -7.74 -6.51
CA PHE A 253 -12.96 -6.97 -6.39
C PHE A 253 -13.25 -6.19 -7.67
N GLU A 254 -12.23 -5.56 -8.28
CA GLU A 254 -12.35 -4.89 -9.58
C GLU A 254 -12.78 -5.85 -10.69
N LYS A 255 -12.23 -7.08 -10.76
CA LYS A 255 -12.65 -8.12 -11.71
C LYS A 255 -14.13 -8.53 -11.51
N MET A 256 -14.59 -8.63 -10.26
CA MET A 256 -15.99 -8.94 -9.95
C MET A 256 -16.96 -7.88 -10.49
N MET A 257 -16.61 -6.60 -10.33
CA MET A 257 -17.47 -5.47 -10.71
C MET A 257 -17.32 -5.09 -12.18
N ASN A 258 -16.12 -5.18 -12.75
CA ASN A 258 -15.78 -4.77 -14.12
C ASN A 258 -15.67 -5.97 -15.08
N LYS A 259 -16.69 -6.80 -15.18
CA LYS A 259 -16.66 -8.13 -15.87
C LYS A 259 -16.09 -8.13 -17.29
N ASN A 260 -16.17 -7.01 -18.02
CA ASN A 260 -15.77 -6.91 -19.43
C ASN A 260 -14.55 -6.01 -19.65
N ALA A 261 -13.94 -5.49 -18.59
CA ALA A 261 -12.76 -4.62 -18.68
C ALA A 261 -11.49 -5.39 -18.30
N MET A 262 -10.38 -5.02 -18.93
CA MET A 262 -9.06 -5.46 -18.52
C MET A 262 -8.72 -4.84 -17.15
N ILE A 263 -7.87 -5.50 -16.36
CA ILE A 263 -7.41 -5.03 -15.05
C ILE A 263 -6.83 -3.61 -15.18
N GLY A 264 -7.22 -2.73 -14.26
CA GLY A 264 -6.83 -1.33 -14.26
C GLY A 264 -7.50 -0.44 -15.31
N LYS A 265 -8.50 -0.94 -16.04
CA LYS A 265 -9.21 -0.22 -17.11
C LYS A 265 -10.71 -0.07 -16.88
N GLY A 266 -11.26 -0.68 -15.84
CA GLY A 266 -12.70 -0.61 -15.54
C GLY A 266 -13.10 0.71 -14.87
N PRO A 267 -14.39 1.09 -14.95
CA PRO A 267 -14.93 2.28 -14.29
C PRO A 267 -15.03 2.14 -12.77
N PHE A 268 -15.29 0.94 -12.26
CA PHE A 268 -15.36 0.69 -10.81
C PHE A 268 -13.96 0.51 -10.24
N VAL A 269 -13.67 1.19 -9.13
CA VAL A 269 -12.36 1.17 -8.46
C VAL A 269 -12.49 0.57 -7.07
N ALA A 270 -11.70 -0.47 -6.77
CA ALA A 270 -11.65 -1.09 -5.46
C ALA A 270 -10.27 -0.94 -4.82
N THR A 271 -10.25 -0.59 -3.54
CA THR A 271 -9.03 -0.47 -2.76
C THR A 271 -9.13 -1.30 -1.49
N PHE A 272 -8.06 -2.03 -1.18
CA PHE A 272 -7.74 -2.49 0.16
C PHE A 272 -6.58 -1.63 0.66
N ALA A 273 -6.79 -0.91 1.76
CA ALA A 273 -5.88 0.11 2.25
C ALA A 273 -5.27 -0.26 3.60
N SER A 274 -4.06 0.23 3.85
CA SER A 274 -3.34 0.05 5.10
C SER A 274 -4.03 0.74 6.27
N THR A 275 -3.91 0.13 7.44
CA THR A 275 -4.29 0.73 8.73
C THR A 275 -3.18 0.52 9.76
N ASN A 276 -3.46 0.18 11.01
CA ASN A 276 -2.47 -0.09 12.05
C ASN A 276 -1.89 -1.51 11.92
N LEU A 277 -0.98 -1.69 10.96
CA LEU A 277 -0.42 -2.97 10.55
C LEU A 277 0.99 -3.27 11.10
N GLY A 278 1.59 -2.37 11.90
CA GLY A 278 3.00 -2.42 12.28
C GLY A 278 3.48 -3.76 12.83
N ASP A 279 2.72 -4.41 13.70
CA ASP A 279 3.02 -5.72 14.28
C ASP A 279 2.18 -6.88 13.68
N VAL A 280 1.54 -6.67 12.51
CA VAL A 280 0.54 -7.60 11.96
C VAL A 280 1.03 -8.30 10.70
N SER A 281 1.12 -9.63 10.73
CA SER A 281 1.64 -10.48 9.67
C SER A 281 0.56 -11.30 8.98
N PRO A 282 0.63 -11.52 7.63
CA PRO A 282 -0.20 -12.47 6.90
C PRO A 282 0.29 -13.91 7.03
N ASN A 283 1.45 -14.14 7.64
CA ASN A 283 2.11 -15.44 7.73
C ASN A 283 1.51 -16.27 8.88
N THR A 284 0.26 -16.68 8.69
CA THR A 284 -0.62 -17.24 9.72
C THR A 284 -0.20 -18.62 10.27
N ARG A 285 0.76 -19.31 9.65
CA ARG A 285 1.36 -20.50 10.26
C ARG A 285 2.33 -20.16 11.39
N GLY A 286 2.66 -18.89 11.56
CA GLY A 286 3.60 -18.40 12.55
C GLY A 286 5.06 -18.73 12.26
N PRO A 287 5.97 -18.24 13.13
CA PRO A 287 7.41 -18.41 12.94
C PRO A 287 7.92 -19.77 13.37
N LYS A 288 8.78 -20.36 12.54
CA LYS A 288 9.52 -21.59 12.79
C LYS A 288 10.98 -21.44 12.42
N CYS A 289 11.83 -22.18 13.07
CA CYS A 289 13.23 -22.30 12.70
C CYS A 289 13.37 -22.96 11.33
N GLU A 290 14.17 -22.36 10.45
CA GLU A 290 14.23 -22.66 9.01
C GLU A 290 14.59 -24.13 8.72
N PHE A 291 15.51 -24.72 9.49
CA PHE A 291 15.97 -26.09 9.25
C PHE A 291 15.42 -27.11 10.26
N SER A 292 15.31 -26.74 11.54
CA SER A 292 14.81 -27.66 12.58
C SER A 292 13.30 -27.73 12.65
N GLY A 293 12.58 -26.74 12.10
CA GLY A 293 11.12 -26.63 12.18
C GLY A 293 10.57 -26.33 13.59
N LEU A 294 11.45 -26.08 14.57
CA LEU A 294 11.07 -25.74 15.93
C LEU A 294 10.33 -24.41 15.98
N ASN A 295 9.34 -24.32 16.86
CA ASN A 295 8.63 -23.06 17.10
C ASN A 295 9.59 -22.05 17.75
N CYS A 296 9.67 -20.85 17.19
CA CYS A 296 10.51 -19.75 17.68
C CYS A 296 9.72 -18.49 18.04
N THR A 297 8.41 -18.60 18.25
CA THR A 297 7.51 -17.47 18.55
C THR A 297 7.91 -16.72 19.81
N GLU A 298 8.35 -17.42 20.87
CA GLU A 298 8.64 -16.80 22.17
C GLU A 298 9.99 -16.09 22.18
N HIS A 299 11.02 -16.70 21.60
CA HIS A 299 12.39 -16.19 21.72
C HIS A 299 12.97 -15.61 20.43
N TYR A 300 12.34 -15.85 19.28
CA TYR A 300 12.83 -15.47 17.94
C TYR A 300 14.27 -15.92 17.67
N THR A 301 14.72 -16.94 18.37
CA THR A 301 16.05 -17.56 18.25
C THR A 301 15.91 -19.03 18.00
N CYS A 302 16.79 -19.55 17.18
CA CYS A 302 16.87 -20.95 16.84
C CYS A 302 18.15 -21.57 17.44
N PRO A 303 18.16 -22.89 17.77
CA PRO A 303 19.31 -23.56 18.35
C PRO A 303 20.54 -23.55 17.46
N GLY A 304 20.36 -23.60 16.15
CA GLY A 304 21.43 -23.60 15.15
C GLY A 304 22.08 -22.23 14.94
N LYS A 305 23.43 -22.15 14.90
CA LYS A 305 24.16 -20.87 14.73
C LYS A 305 23.83 -20.10 13.44
N LYS A 306 23.27 -20.75 12.41
CA LYS A 306 22.94 -20.18 11.10
C LYS A 306 21.46 -20.30 10.77
N GLU A 307 20.65 -20.74 11.70
CA GLU A 307 19.24 -20.98 11.49
C GLU A 307 18.45 -19.74 11.87
N MET A 308 17.55 -19.29 10.99
CA MET A 308 16.70 -18.11 11.19
C MET A 308 15.31 -18.51 11.64
N CYS A 309 14.69 -17.67 12.46
CA CYS A 309 13.28 -17.74 12.84
C CYS A 309 12.47 -17.05 11.75
N PHE A 310 11.69 -17.81 10.98
CA PHE A 310 10.99 -17.33 9.80
C PHE A 310 9.51 -17.74 9.81
N ALA A 311 8.62 -16.77 9.60
CA ALA A 311 7.18 -17.02 9.52
C ALA A 311 6.77 -17.41 8.10
N SER A 312 5.79 -18.29 7.98
CA SER A 312 5.26 -18.73 6.69
C SER A 312 3.75 -18.51 6.58
N GLY A 313 3.32 -18.23 5.36
CA GLY A 313 1.92 -18.07 4.99
C GLY A 313 1.13 -19.39 4.97
N PRO A 314 -0.20 -19.32 4.79
CA PRO A 314 -1.09 -20.49 4.85
C PRO A 314 -0.96 -21.43 3.64
N GLY A 315 -0.41 -21.00 2.50
CA GLY A 315 -0.27 -21.79 1.29
C GLY A 315 1.00 -22.66 1.26
N LYS A 316 1.16 -23.47 0.22
CA LYS A 316 2.35 -24.30 -0.02
C LYS A 316 3.59 -23.46 -0.37
N ASP A 317 3.36 -22.30 -0.95
CA ASP A 317 4.39 -21.34 -1.34
C ASP A 317 3.88 -19.89 -1.13
N MET A 318 4.70 -18.90 -1.45
CA MET A 318 4.35 -17.49 -1.31
C MET A 318 3.22 -17.04 -2.25
N PHE A 319 3.10 -17.62 -3.46
CA PHE A 319 2.03 -17.27 -4.40
C PHE A 319 0.68 -17.77 -3.87
N GLU A 320 0.60 -19.04 -3.48
CA GLU A 320 -0.63 -19.58 -2.91
C GLU A 320 -1.00 -18.87 -1.60
N SER A 321 -0.03 -18.54 -0.74
CA SER A 321 -0.26 -17.75 0.48
C SER A 321 -0.86 -16.38 0.15
N THR A 322 -0.31 -15.68 -0.84
CA THR A 322 -0.84 -14.39 -1.33
C THR A 322 -2.28 -14.54 -1.80
N SER A 323 -2.57 -15.57 -2.60
CA SER A 323 -3.93 -15.84 -3.10
C SER A 323 -4.92 -16.13 -1.97
N ILE A 324 -4.53 -16.95 -0.99
CA ILE A 324 -5.41 -17.31 0.14
C ILE A 324 -5.76 -16.07 0.96
N ILE A 325 -4.77 -15.27 1.36
CA ILE A 325 -4.99 -14.07 2.17
C ILE A 325 -5.81 -13.03 1.40
N ALA A 326 -5.47 -12.80 0.12
CA ALA A 326 -6.23 -11.88 -0.74
C ALA A 326 -7.69 -12.29 -0.89
N ARG A 327 -7.97 -13.59 -1.10
CA ARG A 327 -9.33 -14.11 -1.22
C ARG A 327 -10.13 -13.96 0.06
N LYS A 328 -9.55 -14.20 1.24
CA LYS A 328 -10.22 -13.97 2.52
C LYS A 328 -10.65 -12.51 2.70
N MET A 329 -9.78 -11.58 2.33
CA MET A 329 -10.12 -10.14 2.35
C MET A 329 -11.20 -9.81 1.31
N PHE A 330 -11.06 -10.30 0.10
CA PHE A 330 -12.04 -10.11 -0.98
C PHE A 330 -13.41 -10.67 -0.62
N ASP A 331 -13.47 -11.91 -0.12
CA ASP A 331 -14.72 -12.58 0.23
C ASP A 331 -15.49 -11.81 1.31
N LYS A 332 -14.78 -11.33 2.35
CA LYS A 332 -15.39 -10.47 3.38
C LYS A 332 -15.86 -9.13 2.80
N ALA A 333 -15.05 -8.49 1.99
CA ALA A 333 -15.44 -7.23 1.37
C ALA A 333 -16.65 -7.39 0.43
N ALA A 334 -16.73 -8.50 -0.32
CA ALA A 334 -17.87 -8.82 -1.17
C ALA A 334 -19.14 -9.16 -0.35
N GLU A 335 -19.00 -9.77 0.82
CA GLU A 335 -20.08 -9.97 1.80
C GLU A 335 -20.60 -8.62 2.30
N LEU A 336 -19.70 -7.75 2.78
CA LEU A 336 -20.03 -6.40 3.27
C LEU A 336 -20.68 -5.53 2.19
N TRP A 337 -20.23 -5.65 0.94
CA TRP A 337 -20.81 -4.91 -0.19
C TRP A 337 -22.30 -5.22 -0.37
N LYS A 338 -22.71 -6.47 -0.13
CA LYS A 338 -24.08 -6.96 -0.29
C LYS A 338 -24.94 -6.77 0.96
N ASN A 339 -24.33 -6.40 2.10
CA ASN A 339 -25.02 -6.25 3.35
C ASN A 339 -25.98 -5.04 3.28
N ASP A 340 -27.23 -5.24 3.71
CA ASP A 340 -28.25 -4.18 3.80
C ASP A 340 -28.08 -3.33 5.08
N ASP A 341 -27.38 -3.82 6.10
CA ASP A 341 -27.07 -3.12 7.38
C ASP A 341 -25.96 -2.06 7.25
N LYS A 342 -25.83 -1.42 6.09
CA LYS A 342 -24.88 -0.34 5.88
C LYS A 342 -25.49 1.01 6.28
N LYS A 343 -24.71 1.84 6.95
CA LYS A 343 -25.11 3.18 7.36
C LYS A 343 -24.71 4.20 6.32
N GLU A 344 -25.60 5.10 5.95
CA GLU A 344 -25.28 6.22 5.06
C GLU A 344 -24.43 7.25 5.81
N VAL A 345 -23.39 7.74 5.17
CA VAL A 345 -22.53 8.81 5.67
C VAL A 345 -23.10 10.14 5.20
N ILE A 346 -23.54 10.97 6.15
CA ILE A 346 -24.20 12.25 5.87
C ILE A 346 -23.53 13.34 6.73
N GLY A 347 -23.31 14.51 6.13
CA GLY A 347 -22.75 15.66 6.81
C GLY A 347 -21.66 16.36 6.01
N SER A 348 -21.07 17.42 6.57
CA SER A 348 -20.06 18.21 5.89
C SER A 348 -18.68 17.54 5.90
N ILE A 349 -17.84 17.93 4.92
CA ILE A 349 -16.44 17.55 4.88
C ILE A 349 -15.60 18.62 5.59
N ARG A 350 -14.62 18.20 6.37
CA ARG A 350 -13.58 19.06 6.94
C ARG A 350 -12.24 18.33 6.92
N VAL A 351 -11.24 18.98 6.37
CA VAL A 351 -9.90 18.42 6.31
C VAL A 351 -8.91 19.35 7.00
N VAL A 352 -8.15 18.80 7.93
CA VAL A 352 -7.09 19.53 8.64
C VAL A 352 -5.75 18.81 8.45
N HIS A 353 -4.72 19.59 8.27
CA HIS A 353 -3.36 19.11 8.01
C HIS A 353 -2.35 19.96 8.73
N GLN A 354 -1.30 19.33 9.26
CA GLN A 354 -0.18 20.01 9.90
C GLN A 354 1.12 19.23 9.63
N PHE A 355 2.19 19.96 9.32
CA PHE A 355 3.54 19.43 9.42
C PHE A 355 4.05 19.62 10.85
N VAL A 356 4.75 18.61 11.36
CA VAL A 356 5.20 18.55 12.76
C VAL A 356 6.69 18.20 12.82
N ASP A 357 7.49 19.02 13.52
CA ASP A 357 8.90 18.73 13.84
C ASP A 357 8.95 17.86 15.10
N MET A 358 8.84 16.54 14.94
CA MET A 358 8.64 15.56 16.02
C MET A 358 9.62 15.72 17.21
N PRO A 359 10.93 15.97 17.01
CA PRO A 359 11.86 16.22 18.12
C PRO A 359 11.58 17.48 18.95
N LYS A 360 10.75 18.40 18.45
CA LYS A 360 10.37 19.63 19.18
C LYS A 360 9.01 19.53 19.86
N GLU A 361 8.30 18.46 19.63
CA GLU A 361 6.99 18.24 20.24
C GLU A 361 7.12 17.68 21.65
N SER A 362 6.18 18.07 22.51
CA SER A 362 6.01 17.51 23.85
C SER A 362 4.58 17.09 24.10
N ALA A 363 4.40 16.23 25.07
CA ALA A 363 3.08 15.80 25.54
C ALA A 363 3.13 15.48 27.03
N THR A 364 1.96 15.48 27.68
CA THR A 364 1.83 14.99 29.05
C THR A 364 1.60 13.48 29.03
N TYR A 365 2.40 12.77 29.80
CA TYR A 365 2.31 11.32 29.97
C TYR A 365 2.04 10.97 31.44
N PHE A 366 1.05 10.12 31.67
CA PHE A 366 0.82 9.57 33.00
C PHE A 366 1.67 8.32 33.19
N ASN A 367 2.66 8.41 34.04
CA ASN A 367 3.54 7.28 34.36
C ASN A 367 2.84 6.39 35.38
N THR A 368 2.36 5.23 34.95
CA THR A 368 1.64 4.26 35.81
C THR A 368 2.49 3.67 36.90
N THR A 369 3.83 3.71 36.78
CA THR A 369 4.76 3.20 37.80
C THR A 369 4.95 4.19 38.94
N THR A 370 5.06 5.49 38.62
CA THR A 370 5.25 6.54 39.65
C THR A 370 3.92 7.16 40.11
N GLY A 371 2.84 7.00 39.33
CA GLY A 371 1.54 7.63 39.56
C GLY A 371 1.54 9.14 39.26
N GLU A 372 2.53 9.66 38.55
CA GLU A 372 2.72 11.09 38.29
C GLU A 372 2.53 11.45 36.82
N LEU A 373 2.08 12.68 36.58
CA LEU A 373 2.08 13.31 35.26
C LEU A 373 3.48 13.86 34.97
N GLN A 374 4.02 13.47 33.80
CA GLN A 374 5.34 13.88 33.33
C GLN A 374 5.22 14.58 31.98
N GLU A 375 6.00 15.65 31.77
CA GLU A 375 6.18 16.20 30.43
C GLU A 375 7.23 15.37 29.70
N VAL A 376 6.88 14.87 28.50
CA VAL A 376 7.74 14.03 27.67
C VAL A 376 7.93 14.68 26.31
N HIS A 377 9.09 14.44 25.70
CA HIS A 377 9.51 15.05 24.43
C HIS A 377 9.84 14.00 23.38
N GLY A 378 9.75 14.40 22.10
CA GLY A 378 10.27 13.61 20.99
C GLY A 378 11.79 13.65 20.93
N CYS A 379 12.40 12.54 20.55
CA CYS A 379 13.84 12.40 20.36
C CYS A 379 14.26 12.72 18.90
N LEU A 380 15.53 13.05 18.68
CA LEU A 380 16.11 13.02 17.34
C LEU A 380 16.01 11.58 16.78
N PRO A 381 15.76 11.40 15.47
CA PRO A 381 15.63 10.06 14.90
C PRO A 381 16.81 9.15 15.20
N ALA A 382 16.53 7.92 15.66
CA ALA A 382 17.53 6.89 15.85
C ALA A 382 16.95 5.48 15.70
N MET A 383 17.76 4.58 15.12
CA MET A 383 17.44 3.16 14.95
C MET A 383 18.15 2.33 16.00
N GLY A 384 17.44 1.37 16.59
CA GLY A 384 17.98 0.42 17.55
C GLY A 384 18.60 -0.82 16.89
N TYR A 385 19.32 -1.62 17.68
CA TYR A 385 19.99 -2.86 17.19
C TYR A 385 18.99 -3.87 16.58
N SER A 386 17.82 -4.03 17.17
CA SER A 386 16.82 -4.98 16.70
C SER A 386 16.19 -4.62 15.35
N PHE A 387 16.33 -3.37 14.88
CA PHE A 387 16.00 -3.01 13.50
C PHE A 387 16.80 -3.84 12.49
N ALA A 388 18.11 -3.95 12.69
CA ALA A 388 18.98 -4.73 11.80
C ALA A 388 18.76 -6.26 11.92
N ALA A 389 18.12 -6.72 12.98
CA ALA A 389 17.69 -8.11 13.13
C ALA A 389 16.48 -8.48 12.25
N GLY A 390 15.77 -7.50 11.72
CA GLY A 390 14.56 -7.70 10.96
C GLY A 390 13.39 -8.24 11.79
N SER A 391 12.33 -8.67 11.13
CA SER A 391 11.17 -9.33 11.75
C SER A 391 11.09 -10.81 11.39
N THR A 392 10.10 -11.53 11.92
CA THR A 392 9.86 -12.93 11.51
C THR A 392 9.36 -13.06 10.07
N ASP A 393 8.81 -12.00 9.48
CA ASP A 393 8.41 -11.96 8.07
C ASP A 393 9.59 -11.74 7.12
N GLY A 394 10.67 -11.14 7.62
CA GLY A 394 11.91 -10.89 6.90
C GLY A 394 13.08 -10.78 7.88
N PRO A 395 13.72 -11.90 8.25
CA PRO A 395 14.91 -11.87 9.10
C PRO A 395 16.00 -10.98 8.51
N GLY A 396 16.65 -10.22 9.39
CA GLY A 396 17.70 -9.29 9.02
C GLY A 396 19.04 -9.95 8.71
N SER A 397 20.07 -9.11 8.59
CA SER A 397 21.42 -9.53 8.25
C SER A 397 22.34 -9.58 9.48
N PHE A 398 23.49 -10.22 9.33
CA PHE A 398 24.52 -10.38 10.35
C PHE A 398 24.03 -11.16 11.59
N SER A 399 24.64 -10.90 12.74
CA SER A 399 24.36 -11.57 14.02
C SER A 399 23.44 -10.76 14.95
N PHE A 400 22.69 -9.83 14.40
CA PHE A 400 21.73 -9.04 15.18
C PHE A 400 20.57 -9.93 15.69
N LYS A 401 20.10 -9.63 16.90
CA LYS A 401 19.00 -10.35 17.55
C LYS A 401 17.89 -9.40 17.93
N GLN A 402 16.68 -9.85 17.78
CA GLN A 402 15.49 -9.12 18.26
C GLN A 402 15.44 -9.07 19.79
N GLY A 403 14.88 -7.99 20.35
CA GLY A 403 14.80 -7.76 21.78
C GLY A 403 16.15 -7.40 22.41
N THR A 404 17.13 -6.94 21.63
CA THR A 404 18.43 -6.50 22.13
C THR A 404 18.30 -5.14 22.81
N THR A 405 18.59 -5.11 24.11
CA THR A 405 18.60 -3.88 24.95
C THR A 405 20.02 -3.47 25.36
N THR A 406 21.06 -4.16 24.87
CA THR A 406 22.47 -3.90 25.17
C THR A 406 23.24 -3.55 23.90
N THR A 407 24.30 -2.75 24.06
CA THR A 407 25.18 -2.36 22.95
C THR A 407 26.25 -3.41 22.66
N ASN A 408 26.80 -3.40 21.45
CA ASN A 408 27.94 -4.18 21.04
C ASN A 408 29.11 -3.27 20.69
N PRO A 409 30.31 -3.44 21.29
CA PRO A 409 31.46 -2.56 21.07
C PRO A 409 31.90 -2.44 19.61
N PHE A 410 31.86 -3.55 18.84
CA PHE A 410 32.21 -3.52 17.41
C PHE A 410 31.20 -2.63 16.63
N TRP A 411 29.92 -2.86 16.79
CA TRP A 411 28.89 -2.07 16.10
C TRP A 411 28.84 -0.63 16.60
N ASN A 412 29.17 -0.37 17.87
CA ASN A 412 29.35 0.98 18.38
C ASN A 412 30.50 1.72 17.67
N ALA A 413 31.61 1.05 17.38
CA ALA A 413 32.71 1.63 16.61
C ALA A 413 32.28 1.97 15.17
N VAL A 414 31.54 1.07 14.50
CA VAL A 414 30.98 1.32 13.16
C VAL A 414 30.02 2.52 13.19
N ARG A 415 29.11 2.54 14.14
CA ARG A 415 28.18 3.67 14.34
C ARG A 415 28.93 4.98 14.54
N ASN A 416 29.91 5.01 15.43
CA ASN A 416 30.65 6.23 15.78
C ASN A 416 31.43 6.80 14.60
N PHE A 417 31.83 5.96 13.64
CA PHE A 417 32.40 6.44 12.37
C PHE A 417 31.38 7.23 11.53
N LEU A 418 30.12 6.86 11.59
CA LEU A 418 29.03 7.56 10.86
C LEU A 418 28.53 8.77 11.64
N ALA A 419 28.07 8.58 12.87
CA ALA A 419 27.68 9.65 13.79
C ALA A 419 27.61 9.10 15.23
N THR A 420 28.27 9.78 16.16
CA THR A 420 28.22 9.44 17.59
C THR A 420 26.98 10.03 18.23
N PRO A 421 26.10 9.23 18.88
CA PRO A 421 25.00 9.76 19.68
C PRO A 421 25.57 10.51 20.91
N THR A 422 24.89 11.59 21.31
CA THR A 422 25.20 12.29 22.56
C THR A 422 24.58 11.59 23.76
N GLU A 423 25.00 11.95 24.98
CA GLU A 423 24.35 11.49 26.21
C GLU A 423 22.86 11.87 26.25
N GLU A 424 22.49 13.04 25.70
CA GLU A 424 21.10 13.46 25.55
C GLU A 424 20.31 12.52 24.64
N ASP A 425 20.88 12.09 23.49
CA ASP A 425 20.22 11.12 22.61
C ASP A 425 20.01 9.79 23.35
N ILE A 426 21.04 9.29 24.04
CA ILE A 426 20.99 8.02 24.78
C ILE A 426 19.93 8.11 25.87
N HIS A 427 19.90 9.20 26.63
CA HIS A 427 18.90 9.43 27.68
C HIS A 427 17.48 9.52 27.12
N CYS A 428 17.28 10.26 26.03
CA CYS A 428 15.99 10.41 25.37
C CYS A 428 15.43 9.08 24.86
N HIS A 429 16.27 8.24 24.25
CA HIS A 429 15.88 6.94 23.70
C HIS A 429 15.73 5.83 24.76
N GLY A 430 16.26 6.03 25.97
CA GLY A 430 16.08 5.13 27.12
C GLY A 430 16.49 3.67 26.81
N ALA A 431 15.51 2.75 26.79
CA ALA A 431 15.74 1.31 26.59
C ALA A 431 16.36 0.92 25.24
N LYS A 432 16.34 1.83 24.24
CA LYS A 432 16.87 1.55 22.90
C LYS A 432 18.41 1.70 22.85
N PRO A 433 19.18 0.62 22.64
CA PRO A 433 20.57 0.76 22.27
C PRO A 433 20.67 1.29 20.83
N ILE A 434 21.21 2.50 20.67
CA ILE A 434 21.27 3.17 19.37
C ILE A 434 22.30 2.51 18.47
N LEU A 435 21.83 1.93 17.34
CA LEU A 435 22.68 1.42 16.27
C LEU A 435 23.06 2.53 15.27
N LEU A 436 22.09 3.39 14.91
CA LEU A 436 22.30 4.50 13.98
C LEU A 436 21.63 5.77 14.55
N ALA A 437 22.42 6.80 14.80
CA ALA A 437 21.93 8.12 15.23
C ALA A 437 21.51 8.95 14.01
N THR A 438 20.49 8.50 13.28
CA THR A 438 20.11 9.03 11.97
C THR A 438 19.71 10.50 11.97
N GLY A 439 19.17 11.01 13.07
CA GLY A 439 18.87 12.44 13.24
C GLY A 439 20.11 13.34 13.26
N ARG A 440 21.30 12.78 13.49
CA ARG A 440 22.58 13.48 13.42
C ARG A 440 23.33 13.29 12.10
N MET A 441 22.88 12.31 11.29
CA MET A 441 23.45 12.02 9.98
C MET A 441 22.88 12.97 8.94
N LYS A 442 23.75 13.83 8.37
CA LYS A 442 23.36 14.88 7.39
C LYS A 442 24.04 14.75 6.04
N PHE A 443 24.97 13.81 5.91
CA PHE A 443 25.70 13.60 4.66
C PHE A 443 25.26 12.28 3.99
N PRO A 444 24.98 12.29 2.70
CA PRO A 444 24.98 13.46 1.77
C PRO A 444 23.76 14.38 1.94
N TYR A 445 22.71 13.91 2.58
CA TYR A 445 21.49 14.62 2.98
C TYR A 445 20.86 13.89 4.18
N GLU A 446 19.68 14.29 4.62
CA GLU A 446 19.00 13.70 5.77
C GLU A 446 18.78 12.20 5.61
N TRP A 447 19.01 11.42 6.70
CA TRP A 447 18.88 9.96 6.68
C TRP A 447 17.47 9.47 6.97
N GLN A 448 16.72 10.18 7.78
CA GLN A 448 15.31 9.91 8.10
C GLN A 448 14.53 11.22 8.30
N PRO A 449 13.21 11.21 8.08
CA PRO A 449 12.40 12.41 8.24
C PRO A 449 12.39 12.86 9.71
N ARG A 450 12.53 14.14 9.91
CA ARG A 450 12.35 14.82 11.19
C ARG A 450 10.99 15.51 11.26
N ILE A 451 10.54 16.03 10.12
CA ILE A 451 9.26 16.68 9.95
C ILE A 451 8.31 15.70 9.26
N VAL A 452 7.18 15.45 9.90
CA VAL A 452 6.14 14.53 9.42
C VAL A 452 4.85 15.25 9.10
N SER A 453 4.05 14.67 8.22
CA SER A 453 2.71 15.13 7.86
C SER A 453 1.66 14.43 8.73
N THR A 454 0.84 15.18 9.45
CA THR A 454 -0.33 14.67 10.18
C THR A 454 -1.59 15.24 9.56
N GLN A 455 -2.62 14.41 9.33
CA GLN A 455 -3.82 14.80 8.61
C GLN A 455 -5.05 14.08 9.15
N VAL A 456 -6.17 14.80 9.26
CA VAL A 456 -7.47 14.24 9.61
C VAL A 456 -8.50 14.74 8.60
N ALA A 457 -9.32 13.83 8.08
CA ALA A 457 -10.47 14.15 7.27
C ALA A 457 -11.74 13.70 8.02
N LEU A 458 -12.64 14.62 8.25
CA LEU A 458 -14.02 14.38 8.72
C LEU A 458 -14.93 14.39 7.50
N ILE A 459 -15.72 13.35 7.32
CA ILE A 459 -16.73 13.21 6.26
C ILE A 459 -18.02 12.78 6.96
N GLY A 460 -18.93 13.71 7.18
CA GLY A 460 -20.12 13.44 8.00
C GLY A 460 -19.72 12.90 9.39
N ASN A 461 -20.14 11.68 9.69
CA ASN A 461 -19.82 10.98 10.94
C ASN A 461 -18.61 10.02 10.83
N VAL A 462 -17.80 10.10 9.77
CA VAL A 462 -16.57 9.31 9.60
C VAL A 462 -15.34 10.19 9.75
N ILE A 463 -14.41 9.78 10.60
CA ILE A 463 -13.11 10.42 10.80
C ILE A 463 -12.03 9.52 10.25
N ILE A 464 -11.25 9.99 9.27
CA ILE A 464 -10.08 9.30 8.72
C ILE A 464 -8.83 9.99 9.23
N ALA A 465 -8.06 9.30 10.06
CA ALA A 465 -6.76 9.75 10.58
C ALA A 465 -5.64 9.19 9.70
N GLY A 466 -5.04 10.03 8.87
CA GLY A 466 -3.89 9.65 8.03
C GLY A 466 -2.59 9.75 8.83
N VAL A 467 -1.99 8.59 9.16
CA VAL A 467 -0.81 8.50 10.02
C VAL A 467 0.48 8.25 9.24
N PRO A 468 1.60 8.91 9.59
CA PRO A 468 2.83 8.89 8.78
C PRO A 468 3.76 7.73 9.13
N GLY A 469 3.25 6.52 9.33
CA GLY A 469 4.05 5.35 9.66
C GLY A 469 3.21 4.14 10.02
N GLU A 470 3.87 3.15 10.62
CA GLU A 470 3.32 1.84 10.95
C GLU A 470 2.95 1.77 12.44
N PHE A 471 1.71 2.10 12.77
CA PHE A 471 1.18 1.94 14.12
C PHE A 471 1.02 0.45 14.45
N THR A 472 1.51 0.02 15.62
CA THR A 472 1.20 -1.32 16.15
C THR A 472 -0.29 -1.46 16.44
N THR A 473 -0.74 -2.68 16.65
CA THR A 473 -2.14 -2.98 17.00
C THR A 473 -2.61 -2.13 18.19
N MET A 474 -1.86 -2.12 19.31
CA MET A 474 -2.28 -1.37 20.50
C MET A 474 -2.13 0.14 20.30
N SER A 475 -1.12 0.60 19.56
CA SER A 475 -0.97 2.02 19.22
C SER A 475 -2.16 2.54 18.41
N GLY A 476 -2.64 1.77 17.44
CA GLY A 476 -3.83 2.11 16.66
C GLY A 476 -5.11 2.13 17.51
N ARG A 477 -5.27 1.16 18.42
CA ARG A 477 -6.39 1.11 19.36
C ARG A 477 -6.42 2.35 20.27
N ARG A 478 -5.29 2.73 20.84
CA ARG A 478 -5.16 3.95 21.65
C ARG A 478 -5.48 5.21 20.86
N LEU A 479 -5.07 5.27 19.59
CA LEU A 479 -5.38 6.41 18.73
C LEU A 479 -6.88 6.53 18.48
N ARG A 480 -7.56 5.43 18.11
CA ARG A 480 -9.02 5.41 17.94
C ARG A 480 -9.76 5.80 19.22
N GLU A 481 -9.36 5.23 20.36
CA GLU A 481 -9.97 5.54 21.66
C GLU A 481 -9.77 7.01 22.05
N THR A 482 -8.57 7.57 21.82
CA THR A 482 -8.27 8.97 22.11
C THR A 482 -9.15 9.91 21.28
N ILE A 483 -9.28 9.66 19.98
CA ILE A 483 -10.15 10.45 19.10
C ILE A 483 -11.60 10.30 19.53
N LYS A 484 -12.07 9.07 19.77
CA LYS A 484 -13.45 8.78 20.17
C LYS A 484 -13.81 9.46 21.49
N THR A 485 -12.94 9.39 22.49
CA THR A 485 -13.15 10.05 23.78
C THR A 485 -13.25 11.56 23.63
N ALA A 486 -12.39 12.15 22.81
CA ALA A 486 -12.42 13.57 22.55
C ALA A 486 -13.71 14.00 21.84
N THR A 487 -14.15 13.27 20.81
CA THR A 487 -15.36 13.59 20.04
C THR A 487 -16.63 13.38 20.87
N ASN A 488 -16.74 12.31 21.67
CA ASN A 488 -17.87 12.06 22.54
C ASN A 488 -18.04 13.10 23.67
N SER A 489 -16.98 13.82 24.03
CA SER A 489 -17.07 14.91 24.99
C SER A 489 -17.83 16.14 24.47
N ILE A 490 -18.07 16.21 23.16
CA ILE A 490 -18.73 17.34 22.48
C ILE A 490 -20.20 17.01 22.18
N SER A 491 -20.48 15.83 21.68
CA SER A 491 -21.82 15.39 21.30
C SER A 491 -22.04 13.94 21.74
N TYR A 492 -22.97 13.74 22.68
CA TYR A 492 -23.37 12.39 23.12
C TYR A 492 -24.22 11.66 22.09
N ASP A 493 -24.76 12.39 21.11
CA ASP A 493 -25.69 11.85 20.10
C ASP A 493 -25.01 11.45 18.78
N GLU A 494 -23.72 11.82 18.56
CA GLU A 494 -22.99 11.50 17.33
C GLU A 494 -21.97 10.37 17.59
N ASP A 495 -22.23 9.19 17.02
CA ASP A 495 -21.28 8.07 17.06
C ASP A 495 -20.34 8.12 15.84
N TYR A 496 -19.15 8.69 16.04
CA TYR A 496 -18.13 8.78 15.00
C TYR A 496 -17.44 7.44 14.75
N SER A 497 -17.41 7.03 13.48
CA SER A 497 -16.59 5.91 13.00
C SER A 497 -15.17 6.39 12.73
N ILE A 498 -14.17 5.86 13.44
CA ILE A 498 -12.79 6.30 13.35
C ILE A 498 -11.95 5.29 12.58
N ILE A 499 -11.42 5.72 11.44
CA ILE A 499 -10.59 4.96 10.54
C ILE A 499 -9.14 5.48 10.65
N ILE A 500 -8.18 4.58 10.79
CA ILE A 500 -6.77 4.89 10.64
C ILE A 500 -6.36 4.52 9.23
N ALA A 501 -5.82 5.48 8.47
CA ALA A 501 -5.14 5.24 7.20
C ALA A 501 -3.63 5.27 7.45
N GLY A 502 -2.98 4.12 7.31
CA GLY A 502 -1.57 3.93 7.59
C GLY A 502 -0.66 4.46 6.48
N LEU A 503 0.61 4.67 6.77
CA LEU A 503 1.68 5.05 5.83
C LEU A 503 1.28 6.24 4.93
N CYS A 504 0.72 7.30 5.56
CA CYS A 504 0.20 8.45 4.82
C CYS A 504 1.23 9.58 4.70
N ASN A 505 1.42 10.07 3.48
CA ASN A 505 2.10 11.32 3.13
C ASN A 505 3.60 11.40 3.47
N THR A 506 4.02 10.83 4.59
CA THR A 506 5.40 10.72 5.09
C THR A 506 5.58 9.33 5.67
N TYR A 507 6.78 8.78 5.62
CA TYR A 507 7.08 7.52 6.29
C TYR A 507 8.11 7.74 7.39
N SER A 508 7.71 7.48 8.62
CA SER A 508 8.52 7.64 9.85
C SER A 508 8.72 6.34 10.61
N ASP A 509 8.85 5.23 9.89
CA ASP A 509 8.99 3.88 10.44
C ASP A 509 7.82 3.49 11.37
N TYR A 510 8.10 2.91 12.54
CA TYR A 510 7.11 2.33 13.42
C TYR A 510 6.67 3.26 14.55
N ILE A 511 5.48 3.03 15.05
CA ILE A 511 4.93 3.69 16.22
C ILE A 511 4.39 2.64 17.19
N THR A 512 5.16 2.36 18.24
CA THR A 512 4.79 1.45 19.33
C THR A 512 4.20 2.21 20.50
N THR A 513 3.52 1.50 21.41
CA THR A 513 3.23 2.05 22.74
C THR A 513 4.52 2.22 23.56
N PRO A 514 4.54 3.09 24.59
CA PRO A 514 5.68 3.18 25.49
C PRO A 514 6.06 1.85 26.13
N GLU A 515 5.09 0.99 26.38
CA GLU A 515 5.27 -0.34 26.96
C GLU A 515 5.89 -1.33 25.97
N GLU A 516 5.40 -1.37 24.73
CA GLU A 516 5.98 -2.19 23.65
C GLU A 516 7.41 -1.78 23.33
N TYR A 517 7.69 -0.47 23.37
CA TYR A 517 9.03 0.09 23.15
C TYR A 517 10.07 -0.50 24.10
N GLN A 518 9.73 -0.77 25.37
CA GLN A 518 10.67 -1.31 26.35
C GLN A 518 11.21 -2.70 25.99
N ILE A 519 10.45 -3.47 25.21
CA ILE A 519 10.82 -4.83 24.80
C ILE A 519 11.85 -4.82 23.65
N GLN A 520 12.00 -3.71 22.95
CA GLN A 520 12.95 -3.50 21.86
C GLN A 520 12.92 -4.62 20.81
N ARG A 521 11.70 -5.06 20.42
CA ARG A 521 11.50 -5.85 19.20
C ARG A 521 11.72 -4.96 17.98
N TYR A 522 11.56 -5.51 16.78
CA TYR A 522 11.76 -4.80 15.52
C TYR A 522 11.03 -3.45 15.50
N GLU A 523 9.75 -3.43 15.87
CA GLU A 523 8.91 -2.25 15.89
C GLU A 523 9.40 -1.20 16.92
N GLY A 524 9.77 -1.63 18.13
CA GLY A 524 10.32 -0.74 19.17
C GLY A 524 11.67 -0.14 18.79
N ALA A 525 12.56 -0.97 18.19
CA ALA A 525 13.85 -0.51 17.68
C ALA A 525 13.71 0.46 16.50
N SER A 526 12.62 0.37 15.75
CA SER A 526 12.30 1.21 14.59
C SER A 526 11.37 2.38 14.94
N THR A 527 10.95 2.56 16.20
CA THR A 527 10.20 3.74 16.65
C THR A 527 11.17 4.90 16.84
N ILE A 528 11.36 5.73 15.80
CA ILE A 528 12.54 6.59 15.64
C ILE A 528 12.59 7.82 16.54
N TYR A 529 11.46 8.29 17.05
CA TYR A 529 11.40 9.48 17.92
C TYR A 529 11.33 9.14 19.42
N GLY A 530 11.77 7.94 19.81
CA GLY A 530 11.87 7.52 21.21
C GLY A 530 10.57 6.93 21.79
N PRO A 531 10.58 6.62 23.12
CA PRO A 531 9.51 5.85 23.76
C PRO A 531 8.14 6.55 23.77
N HIS A 532 8.12 7.86 23.69
CA HIS A 532 6.90 8.67 23.77
C HIS A 532 6.35 9.13 22.41
N THR A 533 6.81 8.54 21.32
CA THR A 533 6.34 8.83 19.96
C THR A 533 4.82 8.76 19.87
N LEU A 534 4.21 7.67 20.35
CA LEU A 534 2.75 7.52 20.36
C LEU A 534 2.07 8.58 21.22
N THR A 535 2.58 8.87 22.42
CA THR A 535 2.00 9.87 23.33
C THR A 535 1.87 11.24 22.66
N ILE A 536 2.88 11.63 21.87
CA ILE A 536 2.87 12.87 21.09
C ILE A 536 1.82 12.78 19.97
N TYR A 537 1.77 11.67 19.22
CA TYR A 537 0.77 11.51 18.17
C TYR A 537 -0.67 11.52 18.72
N LEU A 538 -0.94 10.90 19.86
CA LEU A 538 -2.28 10.95 20.49
C LEU A 538 -2.73 12.40 20.73
N LYS A 539 -1.87 13.24 21.33
CA LYS A 539 -2.13 14.67 21.52
C LYS A 539 -2.38 15.39 20.20
N LEU A 540 -1.56 15.15 19.18
CA LEU A 540 -1.67 15.79 17.87
C LEU A 540 -2.97 15.41 17.14
N TYR A 541 -3.30 14.13 17.07
CA TYR A 541 -4.52 13.67 16.38
C TYR A 541 -5.80 14.03 17.14
N GLN A 542 -5.78 14.04 18.47
CA GLN A 542 -6.85 14.62 19.27
C GLN A 542 -7.12 16.07 18.88
N LYS A 543 -6.05 16.90 18.85
CA LYS A 543 -6.14 18.31 18.44
C LYS A 543 -6.69 18.46 17.01
N LEU A 544 -6.21 17.66 16.05
CA LEU A 544 -6.66 17.73 14.66
C LEU A 544 -8.13 17.30 14.50
N ALA A 545 -8.55 16.22 15.17
CA ALA A 545 -9.94 15.77 15.14
C ALA A 545 -10.88 16.83 15.73
N MET A 546 -10.52 17.42 16.86
CA MET A 546 -11.28 18.52 17.48
C MET A 546 -11.35 19.74 16.57
N ALA A 547 -10.24 20.10 15.92
CA ALA A 547 -10.20 21.22 14.98
C ALA A 547 -11.11 20.97 13.75
N ALA A 548 -11.16 19.72 13.23
CA ALA A 548 -12.07 19.38 12.14
C ALA A 548 -13.54 19.55 12.55
N ILE A 549 -13.92 19.05 13.73
CA ILE A 549 -15.31 19.16 14.25
C ILE A 549 -15.70 20.61 14.52
N HIS A 550 -14.83 21.38 15.18
CA HIS A 550 -15.10 22.78 15.52
C HIS A 550 -14.84 23.77 14.38
N LYS A 551 -14.49 23.31 13.20
CA LYS A 551 -14.12 24.14 12.03
C LYS A 551 -12.99 25.14 12.35
N GLN A 552 -12.04 24.73 13.18
CA GLN A 552 -10.91 25.56 13.56
C GLN A 552 -9.76 25.41 12.57
N GLU A 553 -9.12 26.51 12.24
CA GLU A 553 -7.91 26.48 11.42
C GLU A 553 -6.69 26.01 12.25
N ILE A 554 -5.88 25.17 11.62
CA ILE A 554 -4.61 24.70 12.16
C ILE A 554 -3.46 25.35 11.39
N LYS A 555 -2.45 25.84 12.11
CA LYS A 555 -1.23 26.35 11.46
C LYS A 555 -0.52 25.24 10.69
N PRO A 556 -0.05 25.50 9.46
CA PRO A 556 0.57 24.46 8.60
C PRO A 556 1.78 23.76 9.22
N GLY A 557 2.46 24.43 10.18
CA GLY A 557 3.71 23.94 10.77
C GLY A 557 4.94 24.21 9.91
N PRO A 558 6.09 23.63 10.25
CA PRO A 558 7.34 23.80 9.51
C PRO A 558 7.31 22.98 8.21
N ASN A 559 7.80 23.54 7.11
CA ASN A 559 7.94 22.79 5.87
C ASN A 559 9.03 21.70 6.02
N PRO A 560 8.81 20.50 5.47
CA PRO A 560 9.88 19.50 5.37
C PRO A 560 10.99 19.98 4.43
N PRO A 561 12.21 19.40 4.52
CA PRO A 561 13.30 19.71 3.61
C PRO A 561 12.90 19.54 2.14
N ASP A 562 13.46 20.34 1.26
CA ASP A 562 13.23 20.27 -0.18
C ASP A 562 14.41 19.60 -0.88
N PHE A 563 14.19 18.40 -1.40
CA PHE A 563 15.18 17.64 -2.13
C PHE A 563 15.12 17.84 -3.66
N SER A 564 14.13 18.57 -4.17
CA SER A 564 13.92 18.74 -5.63
C SER A 564 15.11 19.35 -6.36
N LEU A 565 15.91 20.18 -5.68
CA LEU A 565 17.12 20.81 -6.21
C LEU A 565 18.41 20.05 -5.87
N LYS A 566 18.36 19.00 -5.04
CA LYS A 566 19.53 18.20 -4.68
C LYS A 566 19.82 17.15 -5.76
N LYS A 567 21.09 16.96 -6.08
CA LYS A 567 21.51 15.84 -6.91
C LYS A 567 21.50 14.58 -6.07
N MET A 568 20.50 13.74 -6.29
CA MET A 568 20.36 12.47 -5.59
C MET A 568 21.45 11.49 -6.02
N ILE A 569 21.98 10.72 -5.05
CA ILE A 569 22.97 9.69 -5.30
C ILE A 569 22.27 8.44 -5.83
N THR A 570 22.81 7.87 -6.92
CA THR A 570 22.37 6.60 -7.48
C THR A 570 23.58 5.76 -7.85
N PHE A 571 23.51 4.47 -7.51
CA PHE A 571 24.48 3.46 -7.92
C PHE A 571 23.88 2.50 -8.94
N LEU A 572 22.65 2.75 -9.39
CA LEU A 572 22.00 1.98 -10.44
C LEU A 572 22.66 2.29 -11.79
N THR A 573 23.21 1.28 -12.43
CA THR A 573 23.81 1.42 -13.75
C THR A 573 22.73 1.65 -14.82
N PRO A 574 22.93 2.59 -15.76
CA PRO A 574 22.00 2.78 -16.87
C PRO A 574 22.06 1.58 -17.84
N VAL A 575 20.96 1.36 -18.57
CA VAL A 575 20.96 0.42 -19.69
C VAL A 575 21.77 1.07 -20.84
N LEU A 576 22.94 0.50 -21.15
CA LEU A 576 23.83 1.07 -22.17
C LEU A 576 23.38 0.69 -23.58
N PHE A 577 23.15 -0.60 -23.83
CA PHE A 577 22.65 -1.15 -25.08
C PHE A 577 22.08 -2.55 -24.89
N ASP A 578 21.35 -3.02 -25.89
CA ASP A 578 20.85 -4.39 -26.03
C ASP A 578 21.28 -5.00 -27.35
N THR A 579 21.54 -6.32 -27.36
CA THR A 579 21.81 -7.08 -28.59
C THR A 579 21.00 -8.36 -28.65
N ALA A 580 20.62 -8.75 -29.83
CA ALA A 580 20.16 -10.10 -30.13
C ALA A 580 21.36 -11.00 -30.52
N LYS A 581 21.29 -12.31 -30.28
CA LYS A 581 22.32 -13.25 -30.71
C LYS A 581 22.34 -13.34 -32.24
N TRP A 582 23.48 -13.79 -32.78
CA TRP A 582 23.64 -14.00 -34.21
C TRP A 582 22.46 -14.79 -34.81
N ARG A 583 21.91 -14.30 -35.93
CA ARG A 583 20.70 -14.83 -36.62
C ARG A 583 19.38 -14.76 -35.83
N GLN A 584 19.34 -14.05 -34.70
CA GLN A 584 18.11 -13.81 -33.94
C GLN A 584 17.72 -12.32 -33.99
N ARG A 585 16.43 -12.05 -33.82
CA ARG A 585 15.86 -10.69 -33.71
C ARG A 585 15.17 -10.53 -32.37
N PHE A 586 15.05 -9.31 -31.90
CA PHE A 586 14.19 -9.02 -30.76
C PHE A 586 12.74 -9.41 -31.10
N GLY A 587 12.08 -10.13 -30.19
CA GLY A 587 10.75 -10.70 -30.39
C GLY A 587 10.73 -12.13 -30.93
N ASP A 588 11.85 -12.68 -31.40
CA ASP A 588 11.88 -14.10 -31.82
C ASP A 588 11.51 -15.02 -30.67
N CYS A 589 10.49 -15.86 -30.87
CA CYS A 589 10.09 -16.90 -29.91
C CYS A 589 11.02 -18.11 -30.07
N VAL A 590 11.91 -18.30 -29.08
CA VAL A 590 12.94 -19.37 -29.09
C VAL A 590 12.51 -20.64 -28.35
N GLN A 591 11.48 -20.55 -27.53
CA GLN A 591 10.82 -21.71 -26.93
C GLN A 591 9.33 -21.62 -27.20
N GLN A 592 8.83 -22.54 -28.01
CA GLN A 592 7.41 -22.60 -28.41
C GLN A 592 6.56 -23.39 -27.40
N PRO A 593 5.24 -23.09 -27.30
CA PRO A 593 4.32 -23.86 -26.48
C PRO A 593 4.09 -25.24 -27.07
N LYS A 594 3.59 -26.17 -26.25
CA LYS A 594 3.02 -27.46 -26.76
C LYS A 594 1.81 -27.14 -27.64
N SER A 595 1.61 -27.93 -28.72
CA SER A 595 0.49 -27.70 -29.65
C SER A 595 -0.90 -27.92 -29.04
N ILE A 596 -1.00 -28.73 -27.97
CA ILE A 596 -2.23 -28.99 -27.22
C ILE A 596 -1.96 -28.86 -25.76
N VAL A 597 -2.85 -28.15 -25.05
CA VAL A 597 -2.81 -27.92 -23.59
C VAL A 597 -4.23 -28.07 -23.02
N TYR A 598 -4.30 -28.27 -21.69
CA TYR A 598 -5.55 -28.50 -20.95
C TYR A 598 -5.70 -27.45 -19.84
N PRO A 599 -6.92 -27.17 -19.32
CA PRO A 599 -7.12 -26.44 -18.11
C PRO A 599 -6.23 -26.95 -16.96
N GLY A 600 -5.61 -26.05 -16.19
CA GLY A 600 -4.64 -26.38 -15.14
C GLY A 600 -3.21 -26.64 -15.63
N ASP A 601 -2.96 -26.74 -16.95
CA ASP A 601 -1.60 -26.85 -17.48
C ASP A 601 -0.86 -25.50 -17.40
N ILE A 602 0.48 -25.58 -17.33
CA ILE A 602 1.36 -24.42 -17.40
C ILE A 602 1.95 -24.32 -18.81
N VAL A 603 1.61 -23.24 -19.52
CA VAL A 603 2.23 -22.88 -20.80
C VAL A 603 3.42 -21.98 -20.53
N ARG A 604 4.61 -22.36 -21.00
CA ARG A 604 5.83 -21.55 -20.91
C ARG A 604 6.44 -21.36 -22.28
N VAL A 605 6.68 -20.08 -22.63
CA VAL A 605 7.33 -19.65 -23.87
C VAL A 605 8.52 -18.75 -23.55
N SER A 606 9.47 -18.62 -24.48
CA SER A 606 10.62 -17.72 -24.29
C SER A 606 10.89 -16.90 -25.55
N PHE A 607 11.22 -15.62 -25.36
CA PHE A 607 11.51 -14.68 -26.44
C PHE A 607 12.88 -14.02 -26.25
N ILE A 608 13.52 -13.65 -27.36
CA ILE A 608 14.66 -12.73 -27.35
C ILE A 608 14.14 -11.35 -26.98
N SER A 609 14.73 -10.71 -25.97
CA SER A 609 14.20 -9.48 -25.37
C SER A 609 15.28 -8.40 -25.22
N GLY A 610 14.86 -7.14 -25.30
CA GLY A 610 15.59 -6.00 -24.77
C GLY A 610 15.40 -5.89 -23.24
N HIS A 611 16.06 -4.88 -22.65
CA HIS A 611 15.96 -4.62 -21.22
C HIS A 611 14.62 -3.95 -20.85
N PRO A 612 13.86 -4.44 -19.87
CA PRO A 612 12.55 -3.87 -19.51
C PRO A 612 12.60 -2.39 -19.05
N ARG A 613 13.73 -1.93 -18.53
CA ARG A 613 13.93 -0.52 -18.17
C ARG A 613 14.02 0.45 -19.36
N ASN A 614 14.10 -0.03 -20.59
CA ASN A 614 14.03 0.84 -21.76
C ASN A 614 12.63 1.47 -21.93
N ASN A 615 11.58 0.75 -21.51
CA ASN A 615 10.20 1.24 -21.43
C ASN A 615 9.43 0.43 -20.39
N LEU A 616 8.80 1.09 -19.43
CA LEU A 616 8.07 0.46 -18.32
C LEU A 616 6.70 -0.10 -18.75
N MET A 617 6.33 0.03 -20.03
CA MET A 617 5.05 -0.41 -20.58
C MET A 617 3.85 0.12 -19.77
N THR A 618 3.96 1.34 -19.26
CA THR A 618 2.92 1.97 -18.43
C THR A 618 1.60 2.07 -19.20
N ASP A 619 0.50 1.65 -18.58
CA ASP A 619 -0.83 1.50 -19.19
C ASP A 619 -0.89 0.50 -20.39
N ASN A 620 0.22 -0.20 -20.68
CA ASN A 620 0.36 -1.27 -21.66
C ASN A 620 0.80 -2.57 -20.95
N SER A 621 1.21 -3.59 -21.71
CA SER A 621 1.64 -4.87 -21.17
C SER A 621 2.91 -5.38 -21.85
N TYR A 622 3.80 -6.04 -21.08
CA TYR A 622 4.94 -6.78 -21.63
C TYR A 622 4.52 -8.07 -22.35
N LEU A 623 3.35 -8.61 -22.00
CA LEU A 623 2.80 -9.82 -22.60
C LEU A 623 1.28 -9.72 -22.74
N ILE A 624 0.75 -10.43 -23.71
CA ILE A 624 -0.68 -10.73 -23.78
C ILE A 624 -0.89 -12.18 -24.16
N VAL A 625 -1.96 -12.78 -23.63
CA VAL A 625 -2.50 -14.05 -24.10
C VAL A 625 -3.72 -13.74 -24.95
N GLU A 626 -3.72 -14.23 -26.18
CA GLU A 626 -4.81 -14.00 -27.13
C GLU A 626 -5.53 -15.30 -27.47
N ARG A 627 -6.85 -15.22 -27.68
CA ARG A 627 -7.70 -16.29 -28.18
C ARG A 627 -8.28 -15.92 -29.53
N LEU A 628 -8.26 -16.88 -30.48
CA LEU A 628 -8.88 -16.72 -31.81
C LEU A 628 -10.39 -16.92 -31.71
N LEU A 629 -11.15 -15.98 -32.23
CA LEU A 629 -12.59 -16.07 -32.37
C LEU A 629 -12.97 -16.72 -33.71
N ARG A 630 -14.23 -17.19 -33.85
CA ARG A 630 -14.76 -17.80 -35.07
C ARG A 630 -14.71 -16.91 -36.32
N ASN A 631 -14.70 -15.59 -36.14
CA ASN A 631 -14.59 -14.59 -37.20
C ASN A 631 -13.13 -14.24 -37.56
N ASN A 632 -12.17 -15.09 -37.20
CA ASN A 632 -10.72 -14.89 -37.37
C ASN A 632 -10.14 -13.62 -36.69
N THR A 633 -10.80 -13.12 -35.65
CA THR A 633 -10.27 -12.00 -34.84
C THR A 633 -9.61 -12.54 -33.57
N TRP A 634 -8.41 -12.06 -33.27
CA TRP A 634 -7.72 -12.31 -32.01
C TRP A 634 -8.21 -11.34 -30.93
N ILE A 635 -8.56 -11.86 -29.76
CA ILE A 635 -8.93 -11.05 -28.59
C ILE A 635 -7.97 -11.32 -27.46
N THR A 636 -7.53 -10.27 -26.77
CA THR A 636 -6.73 -10.37 -25.55
C THR A 636 -7.60 -10.91 -24.41
N ILE A 637 -7.11 -11.92 -23.71
CA ILE A 637 -7.80 -12.54 -22.56
C ILE A 637 -7.02 -12.40 -21.26
N ALA A 638 -5.72 -12.20 -21.31
CA ALA A 638 -4.88 -11.94 -20.15
C ALA A 638 -3.67 -11.05 -20.51
N THR A 639 -3.16 -10.33 -19.54
CA THR A 639 -2.00 -9.44 -19.61
C THR A 639 -1.03 -9.75 -18.46
N ASP A 640 0.04 -8.99 -18.32
CA ASP A 640 0.96 -9.05 -17.18
C ASP A 640 0.39 -8.49 -15.86
N ALA A 641 -0.87 -8.07 -15.84
CA ALA A 641 -1.61 -7.71 -14.65
C ALA A 641 -2.48 -8.88 -14.11
N ASP A 642 -2.67 -9.93 -14.90
CA ASP A 642 -3.50 -11.07 -14.54
C ASP A 642 -2.72 -12.08 -13.69
N TRP A 643 -3.38 -12.63 -12.66
CA TRP A 643 -2.80 -13.59 -11.71
C TRP A 643 -2.17 -14.82 -12.40
N GLU A 644 -2.78 -15.26 -13.46
CA GLU A 644 -2.42 -16.46 -14.19
C GLU A 644 -1.15 -16.29 -15.04
N THR A 645 -0.57 -15.09 -15.11
CA THR A 645 0.60 -14.80 -15.94
C THR A 645 1.82 -14.45 -15.10
N LYS A 646 3.02 -14.78 -15.60
CA LYS A 646 4.31 -14.34 -15.05
C LYS A 646 5.22 -13.95 -16.22
N PHE A 647 5.88 -12.83 -16.09
CA PHE A 647 6.93 -12.35 -16.99
C PHE A 647 8.25 -12.34 -16.25
N GLU A 648 9.21 -13.15 -16.69
CA GLU A 648 10.53 -13.28 -16.09
C GLU A 648 11.60 -12.84 -17.10
N TRP A 649 12.41 -11.86 -16.76
CA TRP A 649 13.50 -11.39 -17.57
C TRP A 649 14.84 -11.90 -17.05
N VAL A 650 15.70 -12.38 -17.95
CA VAL A 650 17.01 -12.91 -17.63
C VAL A 650 18.07 -12.30 -18.55
N ARG A 651 19.10 -11.71 -17.96
CA ARG A 651 20.29 -11.26 -18.66
C ARG A 651 21.12 -12.49 -19.06
N THR A 652 21.23 -12.79 -20.37
CA THR A 652 21.98 -13.94 -20.87
C THR A 652 23.45 -13.64 -21.09
N SER A 653 23.81 -12.35 -21.28
CA SER A 653 25.21 -11.88 -21.30
C SER A 653 25.26 -10.40 -20.91
N VAL A 654 26.00 -10.11 -19.85
CA VAL A 654 26.23 -8.73 -19.41
C VAL A 654 27.10 -7.98 -20.42
N VAL A 655 28.16 -8.61 -20.90
CA VAL A 655 29.13 -8.00 -21.85
C VAL A 655 28.48 -7.68 -23.20
N LEU A 656 27.67 -8.59 -23.71
CA LEU A 656 26.97 -8.41 -24.99
C LEU A 656 25.63 -7.68 -24.87
N GLY A 657 25.16 -7.40 -23.66
CA GLY A 657 23.82 -6.79 -23.46
C GLY A 657 22.67 -7.67 -23.94
N SER A 658 22.84 -8.99 -24.06
CA SER A 658 21.78 -9.87 -24.52
C SER A 658 20.90 -10.38 -23.38
N SER A 659 19.60 -10.52 -23.64
CA SER A 659 18.62 -11.02 -22.67
C SER A 659 17.50 -11.83 -23.32
N GLN A 660 16.83 -12.59 -22.48
CA GLN A 660 15.63 -13.37 -22.82
C GLN A 660 14.56 -13.12 -21.77
N VAL A 661 13.31 -13.31 -22.19
CA VAL A 661 12.17 -13.38 -21.27
C VAL A 661 11.52 -14.74 -21.34
N TYR A 662 11.06 -15.20 -20.19
CA TYR A 662 10.19 -16.35 -20.05
C TYR A 662 8.81 -15.84 -19.66
N ILE A 663 7.79 -16.25 -20.41
CA ILE A 663 6.41 -15.94 -20.14
C ILE A 663 5.71 -17.24 -19.76
N THR A 664 5.12 -17.23 -18.60
CA THR A 664 4.32 -18.36 -18.08
C THR A 664 2.86 -17.94 -18.05
N TRP A 665 1.98 -18.81 -18.53
CA TRP A 665 0.54 -18.69 -18.40
C TRP A 665 -0.01 -19.98 -17.78
N GLU A 666 -0.59 -19.85 -16.59
CA GLU A 666 -1.33 -20.93 -15.92
C GLU A 666 -2.73 -20.96 -16.53
N VAL A 667 -3.05 -22.02 -17.26
CA VAL A 667 -4.32 -22.11 -18.02
C VAL A 667 -5.49 -22.21 -17.03
N PRO A 668 -6.40 -21.22 -16.97
CA PRO A 668 -7.52 -21.25 -16.01
C PRO A 668 -8.43 -22.46 -16.20
N GLU A 669 -9.02 -22.96 -15.10
CA GLU A 669 -9.94 -24.10 -15.14
C GLU A 669 -11.22 -23.82 -15.97
N ASP A 670 -11.67 -22.56 -16.00
CA ASP A 670 -12.85 -22.09 -16.74
C ASP A 670 -12.54 -21.57 -18.15
N VAL A 671 -11.30 -21.77 -18.63
CA VAL A 671 -10.87 -21.29 -19.95
C VAL A 671 -11.72 -21.89 -21.07
N LYS A 672 -12.08 -21.10 -22.06
CA LYS A 672 -12.84 -21.54 -23.23
C LYS A 672 -11.94 -22.35 -24.19
N GLN A 673 -12.46 -23.45 -24.74
CA GLN A 673 -11.76 -24.18 -25.83
C GLN A 673 -11.49 -23.25 -27.02
N GLY A 674 -10.37 -23.47 -27.72
CA GLY A 674 -10.03 -22.72 -28.91
C GLY A 674 -8.55 -22.68 -29.22
N GLU A 675 -8.19 -21.81 -30.15
CA GLU A 675 -6.81 -21.53 -30.52
C GLU A 675 -6.31 -20.31 -29.78
N TYR A 676 -5.09 -20.41 -29.30
CA TYR A 676 -4.42 -19.38 -28.45
C TYR A 676 -3.02 -19.10 -28.96
N ARG A 677 -2.50 -17.93 -28.64
CA ARG A 677 -1.09 -17.57 -28.77
C ARG A 677 -0.68 -16.62 -27.67
N ILE A 678 0.62 -16.56 -27.39
CA ILE A 678 1.21 -15.60 -26.45
C ILE A 678 2.05 -14.61 -27.26
N LYS A 679 1.84 -13.32 -27.03
CA LYS A 679 2.67 -12.25 -27.60
C LYS A 679 3.52 -11.59 -26.52
N HIS A 680 4.70 -11.14 -26.91
CA HIS A 680 5.61 -10.34 -26.12
C HIS A 680 5.85 -8.99 -26.79
N PHE A 681 5.86 -7.93 -25.98
CA PHE A 681 6.16 -6.56 -26.40
C PHE A 681 7.31 -6.01 -25.57
N GLY A 682 8.19 -5.24 -26.20
CA GLY A 682 9.30 -4.62 -25.50
C GLY A 682 9.99 -3.55 -26.33
N TYR A 683 11.05 -3.03 -25.73
CA TYR A 683 11.91 -2.02 -26.37
C TYR A 683 13.38 -2.41 -26.19
N TYR A 684 14.20 -2.23 -27.21
CA TYR A 684 15.64 -2.40 -27.12
C TYR A 684 16.37 -1.08 -27.32
N ARG A 685 17.48 -0.92 -26.65
CA ARG A 685 18.37 0.22 -26.80
C ARG A 685 19.47 -0.11 -27.81
N TYR A 686 19.54 0.67 -28.87
CA TYR A 686 20.58 0.48 -29.89
C TYR A 686 21.92 1.08 -29.41
N ILE A 687 23.02 0.42 -29.74
CA ILE A 687 24.38 0.81 -29.28
C ILE A 687 24.79 2.23 -29.69
N PHE A 688 24.34 2.71 -30.86
CA PHE A 688 24.58 4.06 -31.34
C PHE A 688 23.50 5.07 -30.92
N GLY A 689 22.62 4.68 -29.98
CA GLY A 689 21.58 5.53 -29.44
C GLY A 689 20.18 5.18 -29.96
N GLY A 690 19.17 5.70 -29.24
CA GLY A 690 17.76 5.43 -29.54
C GLY A 690 17.23 4.18 -28.84
N VAL A 691 15.92 4.18 -28.66
CA VAL A 691 15.14 3.08 -28.06
C VAL A 691 14.02 2.74 -29.04
N TYR A 692 13.94 1.50 -29.45
CA TYR A 692 13.06 1.06 -30.53
C TYR A 692 12.13 -0.07 -30.05
N PRO A 693 10.84 -0.03 -30.42
CA PRO A 693 9.87 -1.07 -30.06
C PRO A 693 10.11 -2.34 -30.90
N TYR A 694 9.69 -3.46 -30.32
CA TYR A 694 9.57 -4.72 -31.01
C TYR A 694 8.39 -5.52 -30.44
N GLU A 695 7.90 -6.46 -31.23
CA GLU A 695 6.93 -7.45 -30.79
C GLU A 695 7.30 -8.85 -31.32
N GLY A 696 6.80 -9.86 -30.63
CA GLY A 696 6.93 -11.25 -31.03
C GLY A 696 5.68 -12.04 -30.67
N ALA A 697 5.48 -13.15 -31.36
CA ALA A 697 4.38 -14.06 -31.08
C ALA A 697 4.86 -15.52 -31.08
N SER A 698 4.28 -16.34 -30.18
CA SER A 698 4.44 -17.79 -30.22
C SER A 698 3.68 -18.39 -31.39
N ASN A 699 3.98 -19.65 -31.70
CA ASN A 699 3.09 -20.48 -32.50
C ASN A 699 1.71 -20.56 -31.81
N THR A 700 0.66 -20.76 -32.62
CA THR A 700 -0.69 -21.06 -32.16
C THR A 700 -0.73 -22.42 -31.51
N PHE A 701 -1.45 -22.56 -30.41
CA PHE A 701 -1.71 -23.82 -29.71
C PHE A 701 -3.20 -23.96 -29.38
N LYS A 702 -3.65 -25.19 -29.14
CA LYS A 702 -5.06 -25.47 -28.83
C LYS A 702 -5.25 -25.75 -27.36
N VAL A 703 -6.22 -25.06 -26.75
CA VAL A 703 -6.76 -25.45 -25.45
C VAL A 703 -7.97 -26.35 -25.70
N VAL A 704 -7.92 -27.55 -25.15
CA VAL A 704 -8.98 -28.57 -25.26
C VAL A 704 -9.45 -28.97 -23.86
N GLN A 705 -10.75 -29.27 -23.73
CA GLN A 705 -11.27 -29.83 -22.48
C GLN A 705 -10.94 -31.34 -22.42
N PRO A 706 -10.48 -31.84 -21.26
CA PRO A 706 -10.23 -33.27 -21.09
C PRO A 706 -11.55 -34.06 -21.22
N GLU A 707 -11.49 -35.25 -21.82
CA GLU A 707 -12.64 -36.14 -21.84
C GLU A 707 -13.10 -36.49 -20.40
N PRO A 708 -14.41 -36.67 -20.16
CA PRO A 708 -14.96 -36.85 -18.81
C PRO A 708 -14.29 -37.98 -17.99
N ASN A 709 -13.73 -38.99 -18.63
CA ASN A 709 -13.07 -40.12 -17.97
C ASN A 709 -11.65 -39.84 -17.44
N ILE A 710 -11.00 -38.74 -17.85
CA ILE A 710 -9.64 -38.36 -17.41
C ILE A 710 -9.69 -37.44 -16.17
N ARG A 711 -10.79 -36.70 -15.96
CA ARG A 711 -10.97 -35.85 -14.76
C ARG A 711 -10.87 -36.63 -13.44
N ARG A 712 -11.30 -37.90 -13.39
CA ARG A 712 -11.26 -38.73 -12.15
C ARG A 712 -9.84 -39.17 -11.74
N ARG A 713 -8.82 -39.10 -12.60
CA ARG A 713 -7.45 -39.55 -12.31
C ARG A 713 -6.48 -38.43 -11.87
N ARG A 714 -6.84 -37.14 -12.02
CA ARG A 714 -5.99 -35.99 -11.62
C ARG A 714 -6.28 -35.45 -10.21
N HIS A 715 -7.38 -35.91 -9.58
CA HIS A 715 -7.77 -35.54 -8.22
C HIS A 715 -7.69 -36.72 -7.22
N ALA A 716 -7.02 -37.81 -7.55
CA ALA A 716 -6.75 -38.96 -6.69
C ALA A 716 -5.28 -38.97 -6.20
#